data_333ccc1c97441e81cbf62105540a60b0
#
_entry.id   333ccc1c97441e81cbf62105540a60b0
#
_cell.length_a   1.000
_cell.length_b   1.000
_cell.length_c   1.000
_cell.angle_alpha   90.00
_cell.angle_beta   90.00
_cell.angle_gamma   90.00
#
_symmetry.space_group_name_H-M   'P 1'
#
loop_
_entity.id
_entity.type
_entity.pdbx_description
1 polymer ?
#
loop_
_entity_poly.entity_id
_entity_poly.type
_entity_poly.pdbx_seq_one_letter_code
_entity_poly.pdbx_strand_id
1 'polypeptide(L)'
;MNFKINLDKKFLSRTSLYILNITLILLTLNFLSNNFPLVDEALLRISTIYLLLSLLIFNLPIKKIFYNLKEKHEEKNSFYTLLIGIFLVLFSFILLLSTKIVLILLSSIPIFISGLDLTLKGIKIKRKEFYLLSFFSLSYIMFYLLIQTITVFWHIIQRFSIVFSSSIGSLIGKSMVLGPTVSGLWIVIIFLILSIVGFILSSNKKIQIIKFLIAIVWIFIGWIIYLIVISFIEFKLKNDVVNLHIVLFILCLIPTLIYLIKSNIEEERVINLNIKKINIKKIIKNGAVWALLFLFLSTLLLSSFFGLKDSKSNEKTKIMFYGQNMLGSWDIPEYGKYGREASGMFGLLPIYLNASGFENVLLVNNITTFLNSTQPVYENITRYVNLTDHIKIIESNEVTADLLQDIDIFVVTNINKSFFPNEKQVIWEFVEKGGSLLVLGDHTNVGGIQEPLNDLLKPIEISFQFDSALPLDSKFNWLTCYQLIHNPITYNTKEFDEIQISVGASLNTSVNAIPLIIGRYGLSDKGDLLNQDISYLGDYQYNQGEQLGDIILAAATYYGEGKVIVFGDTSTFQNSALPYSYSFIYNIIFWLDSEQTATTKLLQTGISIVLLLATLILVFTYKKTRIPSAIFPIAFTLALSISFLVNPLLIPDMQISGNVVYIDASHNERFNLEPFTDKSINGLILNLNRNGFLPIILREFLQGKIEKSKIFILNAPTQSLTTDEIDFINKYMSNGGIIILATGYPDKEASNNLLKKYSLDILNVPLGPFPYVEENPEEYENEPRFVDSWPIVFNENQGRSFYNFSWYIDYHLMVFVKQGKGGLLLISDSQYLLDKNVESIYDYWPGNIILLKNIMDEFQTLEE
;
A
#
# COMPACT_ATOMS: atom_id res chain seq x y z
N MET A 1 -23.55 -1.56 57.27
CA MET A 1 -22.30 -0.77 57.05
C MET A 1 -22.51 0.10 55.81
N ASN A 2 -22.91 1.36 56.02
CA ASN A 2 -23.10 2.33 54.89
C ASN A 2 -21.71 2.90 54.50
N PHE A 3 -21.11 2.38 53.47
CA PHE A 3 -19.95 3.03 52.83
C PHE A 3 -20.44 4.28 52.09
N LYS A 4 -20.47 5.44 52.77
CA LYS A 4 -20.53 6.74 52.10
C LYS A 4 -19.16 6.99 51.45
N ILE A 5 -19.03 6.67 50.18
CA ILE A 5 -17.89 7.12 49.35
C ILE A 5 -18.11 8.62 49.11
N ASN A 6 -17.49 9.44 49.95
CA ASN A 6 -17.41 10.89 49.73
C ASN A 6 -16.40 11.13 48.58
N LEU A 7 -16.84 10.95 47.32
CA LEU A 7 -16.05 11.27 46.13
C LEU A 7 -16.03 12.79 45.99
N ASP A 8 -14.87 13.38 46.25
CA ASP A 8 -14.62 14.81 46.04
C ASP A 8 -14.92 15.15 44.58
N LYS A 9 -15.83 16.11 44.34
CA LYS A 9 -16.23 16.57 43.01
C LYS A 9 -15.01 16.97 42.13
N LYS A 10 -13.95 17.44 42.76
CA LYS A 10 -12.68 17.77 42.09
C LYS A 10 -11.91 16.52 41.64
N PHE A 11 -11.98 15.45 42.39
CA PHE A 11 -11.36 14.17 42.07
C PHE A 11 -12.08 13.52 40.89
N LEU A 12 -13.41 13.47 40.93
CA LEU A 12 -14.25 12.93 39.85
C LEU A 12 -14.04 13.69 38.52
N SER A 13 -14.00 15.02 38.54
CA SER A 13 -13.81 15.80 37.31
C SER A 13 -12.40 15.66 36.72
N ARG A 14 -11.37 15.49 37.55
CA ARG A 14 -9.99 15.27 37.08
C ARG A 14 -9.80 13.85 36.53
N THR A 15 -10.38 12.87 37.23
CA THR A 15 -10.29 11.47 36.81
C THR A 15 -11.04 11.22 35.52
N SER A 16 -12.24 11.78 35.34
CA SER A 16 -13.01 11.66 34.09
C SER A 16 -12.32 12.29 32.90
N LEU A 17 -11.69 13.46 33.04
CA LEU A 17 -10.89 14.10 32.01
C LEU A 17 -9.65 13.29 31.63
N TYR A 18 -8.99 12.70 32.64
CA TYR A 18 -7.82 11.84 32.44
C TYR A 18 -8.19 10.57 31.66
N ILE A 19 -9.29 9.92 32.04
CA ILE A 19 -9.84 8.75 31.37
C ILE A 19 -10.18 9.10 29.91
N LEU A 20 -10.92 10.17 29.69
CA LEU A 20 -11.34 10.56 28.34
C LEU A 20 -10.15 10.79 27.40
N ASN A 21 -9.12 11.48 27.87
CA ASN A 21 -7.96 11.79 27.03
C ASN A 21 -7.09 10.57 26.71
N ILE A 22 -6.81 9.74 27.69
CA ILE A 22 -6.07 8.49 27.45
C ILE A 22 -6.87 7.61 26.51
N THR A 23 -8.17 7.48 26.73
CA THR A 23 -9.05 6.67 25.87
C THR A 23 -9.04 7.17 24.45
N LEU A 24 -9.16 8.49 24.22
CA LEU A 24 -9.14 9.07 22.88
C LEU A 24 -7.80 8.83 22.16
N ILE A 25 -6.66 9.04 22.85
CA ILE A 25 -5.34 8.78 22.27
C ILE A 25 -5.15 7.30 21.95
N LEU A 26 -5.51 6.42 22.87
CA LEU A 26 -5.37 4.99 22.67
C LEU A 26 -6.31 4.46 21.57
N LEU A 27 -7.55 4.94 21.50
CA LEU A 27 -8.45 4.61 20.41
C LEU A 27 -7.91 5.06 19.07
N THR A 28 -7.36 6.27 18.99
CA THR A 28 -6.75 6.77 17.76
C THR A 28 -5.54 5.95 17.34
N LEU A 29 -4.64 5.66 18.27
CA LEU A 29 -3.46 4.83 17.99
C LEU A 29 -3.86 3.40 17.60
N ASN A 30 -4.85 2.82 18.30
CA ASN A 30 -5.37 1.51 17.94
C ASN A 30 -6.04 1.52 16.57
N PHE A 31 -6.86 2.52 16.28
CA PHE A 31 -7.49 2.72 14.99
C PHE A 31 -6.45 2.87 13.88
N LEU A 32 -5.43 3.70 14.07
CA LEU A 32 -4.33 3.89 13.14
C LEU A 32 -3.52 2.62 12.91
N SER A 33 -3.26 1.82 13.95
CA SER A 33 -2.45 0.61 13.84
C SER A 33 -3.20 -0.60 13.27
N ASN A 34 -4.50 -0.72 13.57
CA ASN A 34 -5.28 -1.90 13.18
C ASN A 34 -6.07 -1.71 11.88
N ASN A 35 -6.45 -0.48 11.56
CA ASN A 35 -7.24 -0.17 10.36
C ASN A 35 -6.41 0.44 9.23
N PHE A 36 -5.13 0.59 9.43
CA PHE A 36 -4.22 0.94 8.37
C PHE A 36 -3.89 -0.34 7.57
N PRO A 37 -4.07 -0.39 6.32
CA PRO A 37 -4.34 0.56 5.24
C PRO A 37 -5.83 0.82 4.91
N LEU A 38 -6.76 0.37 5.69
CA LEU A 38 -8.20 0.38 5.44
C LEU A 38 -8.87 1.75 5.59
N VAL A 39 -8.11 2.75 6.00
CA VAL A 39 -8.65 4.08 6.26
C VAL A 39 -8.30 4.99 5.12
N ASP A 40 -9.32 5.57 4.51
CA ASP A 40 -9.16 6.72 3.65
C ASP A 40 -8.23 7.75 4.32
N GLU A 41 -7.19 8.19 3.63
CA GLU A 41 -6.21 9.15 4.13
C GLU A 41 -6.88 10.42 4.68
N ALA A 42 -7.99 10.86 4.08
CA ALA A 42 -8.77 11.99 4.56
C ALA A 42 -9.40 11.70 5.93
N LEU A 43 -9.93 10.50 6.13
CA LEU A 43 -10.54 10.08 7.39
C LEU A 43 -9.47 9.96 8.51
N LEU A 44 -8.29 9.47 8.18
CA LEU A 44 -7.14 9.42 9.07
C LEU A 44 -6.73 10.84 9.53
N ARG A 45 -6.62 11.77 8.60
CA ARG A 45 -6.29 13.18 8.89
C ARG A 45 -7.37 13.84 9.74
N ILE A 46 -8.64 13.65 9.40
CA ILE A 46 -9.77 14.18 10.14
C ILE A 46 -9.82 13.62 11.56
N SER A 47 -9.66 12.30 11.74
CA SER A 47 -9.67 11.68 13.05
C SER A 47 -8.52 12.15 13.93
N THR A 48 -7.34 12.35 13.37
CA THR A 48 -6.18 12.90 14.09
C THR A 48 -6.41 14.36 14.48
N ILE A 49 -6.93 15.20 13.58
CA ILE A 49 -7.29 16.60 13.88
C ILE A 49 -8.38 16.65 14.95
N TYR A 50 -9.41 15.80 14.84
CA TYR A 50 -10.47 15.74 15.85
C TYR A 50 -9.96 15.35 17.24
N LEU A 51 -9.05 14.37 17.30
CA LEU A 51 -8.37 14.00 18.52
C LEU A 51 -7.60 15.18 19.12
N LEU A 52 -6.84 15.88 18.29
CA LEU A 52 -6.02 17.01 18.69
C LEU A 52 -6.90 18.17 19.22
N LEU A 53 -7.99 18.47 18.53
CA LEU A 53 -8.96 19.48 18.98
C LEU A 53 -9.68 19.07 20.27
N SER A 54 -10.05 17.80 20.42
CA SER A 54 -10.68 17.31 21.64
C SER A 54 -9.75 17.39 22.86
N LEU A 55 -8.48 17.08 22.68
CA LEU A 55 -7.44 17.27 23.70
C LEU A 55 -7.30 18.75 24.12
N LEU A 56 -7.35 19.68 23.16
CA LEU A 56 -7.32 21.12 23.39
C LEU A 56 -8.54 21.61 24.17
N ILE A 57 -9.73 21.24 23.75
CA ILE A 57 -10.99 21.79 24.29
C ILE A 57 -11.26 21.24 25.72
N PHE A 58 -11.06 19.94 25.93
CA PHE A 58 -11.47 19.29 27.18
C PHE A 58 -10.43 19.39 28.31
N ASN A 59 -9.14 19.64 27.98
CA ASN A 59 -8.08 19.62 29.00
C ASN A 59 -7.56 20.99 29.45
N LEU A 60 -7.86 22.05 28.71
CA LEU A 60 -7.32 23.36 29.04
C LEU A 60 -8.17 24.03 30.13
N PRO A 61 -7.57 24.48 31.26
CA PRO A 61 -8.25 25.31 32.22
C PRO A 61 -8.39 26.73 31.65
N ILE A 62 -9.32 26.91 30.72
CA ILE A 62 -9.52 28.13 29.93
C ILE A 62 -9.51 29.40 30.83
N LYS A 63 -10.22 29.39 31.94
CA LYS A 63 -10.23 30.53 32.89
C LYS A 63 -8.86 30.84 33.46
N LYS A 64 -8.03 29.85 33.75
CA LYS A 64 -6.68 30.03 34.29
C LYS A 64 -5.70 30.45 33.21
N ILE A 65 -5.90 30.02 31.97
CA ILE A 65 -5.13 30.44 30.79
C ILE A 65 -5.32 31.95 30.59
N PHE A 66 -6.56 32.39 30.49
CA PHE A 66 -6.85 33.82 30.32
C PHE A 66 -6.34 34.70 31.46
N TYR A 67 -6.39 34.20 32.72
CA TYR A 67 -5.84 34.89 33.86
C TYR A 67 -4.32 34.99 33.74
N ASN A 68 -3.61 33.90 33.49
CA ASN A 68 -2.15 33.89 33.40
C ASN A 68 -1.59 34.62 32.14
N LEU A 69 -2.36 34.69 31.05
CA LEU A 69 -1.99 35.50 29.88
C LEU A 69 -2.09 37.02 30.15
N LYS A 70 -2.95 37.46 31.08
CA LYS A 70 -3.06 38.86 31.51
C LYS A 70 -1.96 39.28 32.46
N GLU A 71 -1.35 38.36 33.22
CA GLU A 71 -0.18 38.69 34.03
C GLU A 71 1.04 38.94 33.11
N LYS A 72 1.65 40.15 33.15
CA LYS A 72 2.87 40.46 32.42
C LYS A 72 3.93 39.38 32.65
N HIS A 73 4.40 38.79 31.57
CA HIS A 73 5.51 37.82 31.59
C HIS A 73 6.82 38.55 31.94
N GLU A 74 7.16 38.67 33.17
CA GLU A 74 8.45 39.28 33.62
C GLU A 74 9.65 38.35 33.39
N GLU A 75 9.44 37.07 33.19
CA GLU A 75 10.50 36.07 32.93
C GLU A 75 10.65 35.75 31.44
N LYS A 76 11.72 36.24 30.83
CA LYS A 76 12.07 35.92 29.40
C LYS A 76 12.02 34.42 29.06
N ASN A 77 12.38 33.56 30.02
CA ASN A 77 12.40 32.08 29.80
C ASN A 77 11.01 31.47 29.63
N SER A 78 10.00 32.02 30.28
CA SER A 78 8.60 31.58 30.18
C SER A 78 8.04 31.91 28.80
N PHE A 79 8.37 33.08 28.25
CA PHE A 79 7.97 33.50 26.91
C PHE A 79 8.57 32.63 25.79
N TYR A 80 9.88 32.32 25.86
CA TYR A 80 10.51 31.42 24.88
C TYR A 80 9.91 30.00 24.92
N THR A 81 9.61 29.49 26.13
CA THR A 81 8.96 28.16 26.25
C THR A 81 7.57 28.16 25.60
N LEU A 82 6.81 29.23 25.78
CA LEU A 82 5.50 29.41 25.14
C LEU A 82 5.62 29.43 23.60
N LEU A 83 6.55 30.24 23.07
CA LEU A 83 6.77 30.35 21.61
C LEU A 83 7.19 29.03 20.99
N ILE A 84 8.11 28.29 21.62
CA ILE A 84 8.56 26.98 21.14
C ILE A 84 7.37 25.99 21.17
N GLY A 85 6.56 26.03 22.23
CA GLY A 85 5.38 25.16 22.32
C GLY A 85 4.36 25.43 21.21
N ILE A 86 4.05 26.71 20.96
CA ILE A 86 3.15 27.12 19.85
C ILE A 86 3.73 26.71 18.50
N PHE A 87 5.02 26.93 18.29
CA PHE A 87 5.69 26.53 17.04
C PHE A 87 5.57 25.01 16.81
N LEU A 88 5.78 24.18 17.82
CA LEU A 88 5.66 22.72 17.69
C LEU A 88 4.23 22.28 17.41
N VAL A 89 3.23 22.93 18.01
CA VAL A 89 1.81 22.66 17.69
C VAL A 89 1.55 23.00 16.22
N LEU A 90 1.94 24.17 15.74
CA LEU A 90 1.77 24.55 14.34
C LEU A 90 2.53 23.62 13.40
N PHE A 91 3.77 23.26 13.72
CA PHE A 91 4.59 22.34 12.95
C PHE A 91 3.95 20.94 12.84
N SER A 92 3.33 20.44 13.91
CA SER A 92 2.62 19.17 13.87
C SER A 92 1.40 19.21 12.93
N PHE A 93 0.69 20.33 12.88
CA PHE A 93 -0.38 20.52 11.89
C PHE A 93 0.14 20.60 10.45
N ILE A 94 1.27 21.25 10.23
CA ILE A 94 1.91 21.29 8.91
C ILE A 94 2.26 19.85 8.48
N LEU A 95 2.89 19.06 9.34
CA LEU A 95 3.19 17.67 9.05
C LEU A 95 1.92 16.86 8.74
N LEU A 96 0.85 17.07 9.51
CA LEU A 96 -0.42 16.38 9.31
C LEU A 96 -1.06 16.69 7.95
N LEU A 97 -0.95 17.93 7.49
CA LEU A 97 -1.59 18.40 6.25
C LEU A 97 -0.71 18.19 5.00
N SER A 98 0.62 18.16 5.17
CA SER A 98 1.56 18.12 4.04
C SER A 98 2.03 16.74 3.65
N THR A 99 1.81 15.71 4.47
CA THR A 99 2.32 14.36 4.20
C THR A 99 1.22 13.33 4.13
N LYS A 100 1.37 12.40 3.20
CA LYS A 100 0.58 11.17 3.11
C LYS A 100 1.29 9.99 3.76
N ILE A 101 2.55 10.16 4.17
CA ILE A 101 3.38 9.10 4.73
C ILE A 101 2.98 8.82 6.17
N VAL A 102 2.49 7.63 6.44
CA VAL A 102 1.89 7.23 7.71
C VAL A 102 2.83 7.37 8.90
N LEU A 103 4.08 6.95 8.77
CA LEU A 103 5.06 7.07 9.85
C LEU A 103 5.33 8.52 10.24
N ILE A 104 5.39 9.44 9.27
CA ILE A 104 5.56 10.88 9.54
C ILE A 104 4.28 11.44 10.17
N LEU A 105 3.12 11.05 9.65
CA LEU A 105 1.82 11.45 10.16
C LEU A 105 1.63 10.99 11.62
N LEU A 106 1.97 9.74 11.94
CA LEU A 106 1.98 9.24 13.30
C LEU A 106 2.97 10.01 14.19
N SER A 107 4.15 10.36 13.68
CA SER A 107 5.16 11.12 14.42
C SER A 107 4.74 12.56 14.74
N SER A 108 3.73 13.09 14.06
CA SER A 108 3.13 14.39 14.39
C SER A 108 2.45 14.39 15.77
N ILE A 109 1.92 13.24 16.23
CA ILE A 109 1.21 13.10 17.50
C ILE A 109 2.10 13.43 18.72
N PRO A 110 3.26 12.78 18.91
CA PRO A 110 4.13 13.12 20.05
C PRO A 110 4.68 14.56 19.96
N ILE A 111 4.89 15.13 18.78
CA ILE A 111 5.28 16.54 18.59
C ILE A 111 4.17 17.46 19.09
N PHE A 112 2.93 17.19 18.69
CA PHE A 112 1.77 17.97 19.10
C PHE A 112 1.59 17.93 20.63
N ILE A 113 1.62 16.74 21.23
CA ILE A 113 1.47 16.56 22.69
C ILE A 113 2.60 17.28 23.43
N SER A 114 3.83 17.18 22.93
CA SER A 114 4.99 17.89 23.50
C SER A 114 4.88 19.41 23.33
N GLY A 115 4.37 19.87 22.20
CA GLY A 115 4.09 21.29 21.94
C GLY A 115 3.05 21.85 22.91
N LEU A 116 1.96 21.11 23.16
CA LEU A 116 0.96 21.46 24.16
C LEU A 116 1.55 21.50 25.58
N ASP A 117 2.37 20.54 25.95
CA ASP A 117 3.03 20.51 27.27
C ASP A 117 3.92 21.75 27.47
N LEU A 118 4.73 22.10 26.48
CA LEU A 118 5.57 23.31 26.54
C LEU A 118 4.74 24.60 26.55
N THR A 119 3.68 24.67 25.74
CA THR A 119 2.76 25.83 25.75
C THR A 119 2.14 26.04 27.11
N LEU A 120 1.66 24.97 27.75
CA LEU A 120 1.08 25.03 29.10
C LEU A 120 2.13 25.41 30.15
N LYS A 121 3.37 24.90 30.07
CA LYS A 121 4.48 25.27 30.95
C LYS A 121 4.87 26.75 30.80
N GLY A 122 4.84 27.26 29.57
CA GLY A 122 5.04 28.67 29.27
C GLY A 122 4.00 29.58 29.92
N ILE A 123 2.78 29.10 30.15
CA ILE A 123 1.70 29.80 30.86
C ILE A 123 1.70 29.45 32.36
N LYS A 124 2.76 28.81 32.86
CA LYS A 124 2.90 28.37 34.28
C LYS A 124 1.85 27.33 34.74
N ILE A 125 1.31 26.56 33.80
CA ILE A 125 0.40 25.44 34.05
C ILE A 125 1.17 24.13 33.83
N LYS A 126 1.30 23.34 34.90
CA LYS A 126 1.99 22.04 34.84
C LYS A 126 0.95 20.91 34.73
N ARG A 127 1.14 19.99 33.79
CA ARG A 127 0.30 18.80 33.59
C ARG A 127 1.19 17.59 33.29
N LYS A 128 1.26 16.69 34.22
CA LYS A 128 2.08 15.46 34.14
C LYS A 128 1.60 14.51 33.05
N GLU A 129 0.32 14.56 32.73
CA GLU A 129 -0.35 13.72 31.78
C GLU A 129 0.24 13.90 30.38
N PHE A 130 0.50 15.14 29.95
CA PHE A 130 1.08 15.40 28.63
C PHE A 130 2.51 14.85 28.50
N TYR A 131 3.28 14.91 29.56
CA TYR A 131 4.62 14.34 29.61
C TYR A 131 4.58 12.81 29.42
N LEU A 132 3.70 12.10 30.16
CA LEU A 132 3.49 10.67 30.02
C LEU A 132 3.06 10.31 28.59
N LEU A 133 2.06 11.02 28.06
CA LEU A 133 1.48 10.74 26.75
C LEU A 133 2.45 10.99 25.61
N SER A 134 3.31 12.02 25.71
CA SER A 134 4.35 12.27 24.74
C SER A 134 5.37 11.12 24.65
N PHE A 135 5.86 10.65 25.81
CA PHE A 135 6.78 9.50 25.84
C PHE A 135 6.10 8.20 25.41
N PHE A 136 4.85 8.01 25.78
CA PHE A 136 4.08 6.83 25.37
C PHE A 136 3.89 6.79 23.86
N SER A 137 3.41 7.88 23.25
CA SER A 137 3.19 7.94 21.80
C SER A 137 4.48 7.78 21.01
N LEU A 138 5.59 8.38 21.46
CA LEU A 138 6.89 8.17 20.87
C LEU A 138 7.34 6.71 20.97
N SER A 139 7.21 6.09 22.15
CA SER A 139 7.61 4.69 22.38
C SER A 139 6.80 3.74 21.53
N TYR A 140 5.49 4.01 21.35
CA TYR A 140 4.62 3.20 20.52
C TYR A 140 4.99 3.31 19.03
N ILE A 141 5.25 4.52 18.54
CA ILE A 141 5.62 4.71 17.12
C ILE A 141 7.01 4.11 16.84
N MET A 142 7.94 4.22 17.77
CA MET A 142 9.22 3.51 17.69
C MET A 142 9.05 1.98 17.61
N PHE A 143 8.18 1.44 18.44
CA PHE A 143 7.85 0.01 18.41
C PHE A 143 7.22 -0.38 17.07
N TYR A 144 6.31 0.44 16.54
CA TYR A 144 5.72 0.24 15.22
C TYR A 144 6.79 0.28 14.11
N LEU A 145 7.71 1.25 14.14
CA LEU A 145 8.85 1.30 13.19
C LEU A 145 9.72 0.03 13.27
N LEU A 146 9.99 -0.46 14.49
CA LEU A 146 10.78 -1.69 14.66
C LEU A 146 10.11 -2.90 14.03
N ILE A 147 8.80 -3.04 14.17
CA ILE A 147 8.03 -4.13 13.52
C ILE A 147 8.08 -4.02 12.01
N GLN A 148 7.96 -2.80 11.48
CA GLN A 148 7.97 -2.53 10.04
C GLN A 148 9.35 -2.76 9.39
N THR A 149 10.43 -2.63 10.15
CA THR A 149 11.80 -2.67 9.60
C THR A 149 12.58 -3.91 10.01
N ILE A 150 12.27 -4.51 11.15
CA ILE A 150 12.90 -5.72 11.70
C ILE A 150 11.83 -6.81 11.83
N THR A 151 11.59 -7.49 10.72
CA THR A 151 10.47 -8.43 10.56
C THR A 151 10.50 -9.63 11.52
N VAL A 152 11.66 -9.95 12.08
CA VAL A 152 11.78 -10.96 13.16
C VAL A 152 10.87 -10.62 14.36
N PHE A 153 10.71 -9.34 14.73
CA PHE A 153 9.78 -8.95 15.79
C PHE A 153 8.33 -9.23 15.42
N TRP A 154 7.97 -8.99 14.16
CA TRP A 154 6.63 -9.33 13.67
C TRP A 154 6.38 -10.84 13.78
N HIS A 155 7.31 -11.68 13.33
CA HIS A 155 7.20 -13.14 13.42
C HIS A 155 7.08 -13.63 14.88
N ILE A 156 7.85 -13.05 15.80
CA ILE A 156 7.74 -13.38 17.23
C ILE A 156 6.34 -13.07 17.76
N ILE A 157 5.80 -11.90 17.43
CA ILE A 157 4.46 -11.48 17.86
C ILE A 157 3.39 -12.38 17.24
N GLN A 158 3.52 -12.68 15.96
CA GLN A 158 2.62 -13.59 15.23
C GLN A 158 2.59 -14.98 15.88
N ARG A 159 3.76 -15.59 16.07
CA ARG A 159 3.86 -16.91 16.69
C ARG A 159 3.37 -16.91 18.13
N PHE A 160 3.69 -15.88 18.91
CA PHE A 160 3.19 -15.74 20.27
C PHE A 160 1.66 -15.65 20.30
N SER A 161 1.05 -14.88 19.41
CA SER A 161 -0.41 -14.79 19.28
C SER A 161 -1.05 -16.15 18.98
N ILE A 162 -0.53 -16.84 17.97
CA ILE A 162 -1.06 -18.16 17.55
C ILE A 162 -0.92 -19.18 18.67
N VAL A 163 0.26 -19.32 19.27
CA VAL A 163 0.51 -20.30 20.33
C VAL A 163 -0.35 -19.99 21.56
N PHE A 164 -0.46 -18.73 21.94
CA PHE A 164 -1.23 -18.35 23.13
C PHE A 164 -2.73 -18.55 22.89
N SER A 165 -3.29 -18.11 21.76
CA SER A 165 -4.70 -18.32 21.44
C SER A 165 -5.04 -19.82 21.31
N SER A 166 -4.16 -20.60 20.69
CA SER A 166 -4.31 -22.05 20.57
C SER A 166 -4.28 -22.74 21.96
N SER A 167 -3.40 -22.29 22.86
CA SER A 167 -3.33 -22.81 24.23
C SER A 167 -4.62 -22.50 25.01
N ILE A 168 -5.15 -21.31 24.91
CA ILE A 168 -6.43 -20.94 25.55
C ILE A 168 -7.58 -21.73 24.91
N GLY A 169 -7.60 -21.85 23.57
CA GLY A 169 -8.59 -22.63 22.85
C GLY A 169 -8.61 -24.08 23.32
N SER A 170 -7.46 -24.75 23.43
CA SER A 170 -7.36 -26.13 23.88
C SER A 170 -7.89 -26.36 25.30
N LEU A 171 -7.71 -25.40 26.21
CA LEU A 171 -8.24 -25.45 27.58
C LEU A 171 -9.79 -25.44 27.61
N ILE A 172 -10.43 -24.86 26.60
CA ILE A 172 -11.90 -24.78 26.52
C ILE A 172 -12.49 -25.74 25.46
N GLY A 173 -11.65 -26.66 24.92
CA GLY A 173 -12.07 -27.63 23.94
C GLY A 173 -12.35 -27.08 22.54
N LYS A 174 -11.73 -25.95 22.19
CA LYS A 174 -11.85 -25.28 20.89
C LYS A 174 -10.50 -25.23 20.20
N SER A 175 -10.48 -25.38 18.86
CA SER A 175 -9.27 -25.16 18.07
C SER A 175 -9.25 -23.72 17.58
N MET A 176 -8.26 -22.93 18.03
CA MET A 176 -8.14 -21.51 17.71
C MET A 176 -6.74 -21.22 17.20
N VAL A 177 -6.63 -20.66 16.00
CA VAL A 177 -5.36 -20.22 15.39
C VAL A 177 -5.50 -18.74 15.01
N LEU A 178 -5.30 -17.84 15.99
CA LEU A 178 -5.59 -16.42 15.81
C LEU A 178 -4.31 -15.61 15.67
N GLY A 179 -4.20 -14.88 14.58
CA GLY A 179 -3.16 -13.85 14.37
C GLY A 179 -3.34 -12.63 15.30
N PRO A 180 -2.31 -11.77 15.45
CA PRO A 180 -2.29 -10.64 16.39
C PRO A 180 -3.45 -9.67 16.20
N THR A 181 -3.90 -9.46 14.98
CA THR A 181 -5.02 -8.56 14.66
C THR A 181 -6.32 -9.09 15.28
N VAL A 182 -6.68 -10.34 15.03
CA VAL A 182 -7.95 -10.90 15.50
C VAL A 182 -7.88 -11.28 16.98
N SER A 183 -6.75 -11.79 17.46
CA SER A 183 -6.57 -12.08 18.89
C SER A 183 -6.58 -10.83 19.77
N GLY A 184 -6.52 -9.63 19.20
CA GLY A 184 -6.43 -8.38 19.94
C GLY A 184 -5.06 -8.11 20.60
N LEU A 185 -4.01 -8.87 20.23
CA LEU A 185 -2.68 -8.72 20.83
C LEU A 185 -2.11 -7.32 20.63
N TRP A 186 -2.41 -6.65 19.52
CA TRP A 186 -1.99 -5.26 19.29
C TRP A 186 -2.55 -4.31 20.34
N ILE A 187 -3.79 -4.49 20.79
CA ILE A 187 -4.41 -3.71 21.87
C ILE A 187 -3.67 -3.97 23.18
N VAL A 188 -3.40 -5.23 23.50
CA VAL A 188 -2.64 -5.61 24.70
C VAL A 188 -1.27 -4.95 24.72
N ILE A 189 -0.54 -4.97 23.60
CA ILE A 189 0.80 -4.34 23.46
C ILE A 189 0.73 -2.83 23.70
N ILE A 190 -0.26 -2.13 23.20
CA ILE A 190 -0.46 -0.69 23.46
C ILE A 190 -0.53 -0.42 24.97
N PHE A 191 -1.34 -1.18 25.70
CA PHE A 191 -1.50 -1.01 27.15
C PHE A 191 -0.26 -1.45 27.93
N LEU A 192 0.48 -2.46 27.46
CA LEU A 192 1.77 -2.84 28.04
C LEU A 192 2.80 -1.71 27.88
N ILE A 193 2.94 -1.13 26.69
CA ILE A 193 3.85 0.00 26.46
C ILE A 193 3.47 1.19 27.36
N LEU A 194 2.18 1.53 27.43
CA LEU A 194 1.71 2.60 28.30
C LEU A 194 2.05 2.34 29.79
N SER A 195 1.87 1.10 30.26
CA SER A 195 2.18 0.71 31.63
C SER A 195 3.69 0.75 31.91
N ILE A 196 4.52 0.30 30.93
CA ILE A 196 5.99 0.34 31.02
C ILE A 196 6.48 1.80 31.09
N VAL A 197 5.98 2.66 30.21
CA VAL A 197 6.34 4.09 30.23
C VAL A 197 5.92 4.75 31.54
N GLY A 198 4.72 4.44 32.03
CA GLY A 198 4.25 4.90 33.35
C GLY A 198 5.16 4.46 34.48
N PHE A 199 5.67 3.23 34.45
CA PHE A 199 6.64 2.71 35.42
C PHE A 199 8.00 3.42 35.32
N ILE A 200 8.50 3.62 34.09
CA ILE A 200 9.78 4.31 33.83
C ILE A 200 9.75 5.73 34.38
N LEU A 201 8.63 6.44 34.21
CA LEU A 201 8.48 7.83 34.63
C LEU A 201 8.08 8.00 36.14
N SER A 202 7.81 6.90 36.86
CA SER A 202 7.40 6.96 38.26
C SER A 202 8.58 7.23 39.22
N SER A 203 8.33 7.95 40.31
CA SER A 203 9.35 8.38 41.30
C SER A 203 9.79 7.28 42.27
N ASN A 204 8.91 6.53 42.81
CA ASN A 204 9.23 5.50 43.82
C ASN A 204 9.11 4.09 43.24
N LYS A 205 10.17 3.63 42.57
CA LYS A 205 10.15 2.35 41.87
C LYS A 205 9.88 1.12 42.72
N LYS A 206 10.33 1.09 43.98
CA LYS A 206 10.11 -0.06 44.86
C LYS A 206 8.64 -0.31 45.17
N ILE A 207 7.87 0.76 45.36
CA ILE A 207 6.42 0.66 45.64
C ILE A 207 5.65 0.50 44.34
N GLN A 208 6.11 1.13 43.26
CA GLN A 208 5.41 1.12 41.96
C GLN A 208 5.56 -0.21 41.21
N ILE A 209 6.62 -1.00 41.46
CA ILE A 209 6.81 -2.29 40.81
C ILE A 209 5.65 -3.25 41.08
N ILE A 210 5.16 -3.30 42.34
CA ILE A 210 4.05 -4.18 42.67
C ILE A 210 2.77 -3.75 41.94
N LYS A 211 2.46 -2.45 41.95
CA LYS A 211 1.29 -1.91 41.23
C LYS A 211 1.37 -2.15 39.72
N PHE A 212 2.56 -2.00 39.18
CA PHE A 212 2.86 -2.26 37.77
C PHE A 212 2.63 -3.74 37.42
N LEU A 213 3.17 -4.68 38.21
CA LEU A 213 2.96 -6.10 37.97
C LEU A 213 1.48 -6.49 38.11
N ILE A 214 0.75 -5.93 39.09
CA ILE A 214 -0.70 -6.13 39.20
C ILE A 214 -1.42 -5.64 37.90
N ALA A 215 -1.08 -4.47 37.40
CA ALA A 215 -1.69 -3.94 36.17
C ALA A 215 -1.43 -4.86 34.97
N ILE A 216 -0.20 -5.34 34.82
CA ILE A 216 0.16 -6.30 33.76
C ILE A 216 -0.67 -7.59 33.87
N VAL A 217 -0.74 -8.19 35.07
CA VAL A 217 -1.52 -9.41 35.28
C VAL A 217 -2.99 -9.19 34.93
N TRP A 218 -3.58 -8.06 35.29
CA TRP A 218 -4.95 -7.73 34.95
C TRP A 218 -5.16 -7.50 33.44
N ILE A 219 -4.20 -6.92 32.71
CA ILE A 219 -4.23 -6.79 31.26
C ILE A 219 -4.25 -8.18 30.61
N PHE A 220 -3.40 -9.11 31.06
CA PHE A 220 -3.40 -10.49 30.57
C PHE A 220 -4.69 -11.25 30.92
N ILE A 221 -5.26 -11.06 32.10
CA ILE A 221 -6.57 -11.64 32.47
C ILE A 221 -7.66 -11.10 31.54
N GLY A 222 -7.68 -9.79 31.28
CA GLY A 222 -8.61 -9.18 30.32
C GLY A 222 -8.47 -9.76 28.92
N TRP A 223 -7.24 -10.02 28.47
CA TRP A 223 -6.98 -10.65 27.20
C TRP A 223 -7.46 -12.12 27.15
N ILE A 224 -7.21 -12.89 28.21
CA ILE A 224 -7.72 -14.27 28.32
C ILE A 224 -9.26 -14.30 28.26
N ILE A 225 -9.94 -13.40 29.00
CA ILE A 225 -11.40 -13.28 28.95
C ILE A 225 -11.87 -12.99 27.52
N TYR A 226 -11.19 -12.06 26.82
CA TYR A 226 -11.50 -11.75 25.45
C TYR A 226 -11.34 -12.98 24.52
N LEU A 227 -10.23 -13.74 24.64
CA LEU A 227 -9.99 -14.95 23.85
C LEU A 227 -11.05 -16.03 24.13
N ILE A 228 -11.54 -16.14 25.37
CA ILE A 228 -12.65 -17.03 25.70
C ILE A 228 -13.94 -16.55 25.00
N VAL A 229 -14.25 -15.26 25.07
CA VAL A 229 -15.46 -14.72 24.43
C VAL A 229 -15.42 -14.93 22.91
N ILE A 230 -14.28 -14.62 22.29
CA ILE A 230 -14.12 -14.73 20.82
C ILE A 230 -14.27 -16.16 20.33
N SER A 231 -13.93 -17.17 21.14
CA SER A 231 -14.04 -18.58 20.78
C SER A 231 -15.48 -19.09 20.61
N PHE A 232 -16.46 -18.36 21.10
CA PHE A 232 -17.90 -18.70 21.01
C PHE A 232 -18.63 -17.90 19.93
N ILE A 233 -17.93 -17.04 19.17
CA ILE A 233 -18.53 -16.17 18.15
C ILE A 233 -18.20 -16.74 16.77
N GLU A 234 -19.22 -16.81 15.92
CA GLU A 234 -19.06 -17.07 14.50
C GLU A 234 -18.72 -15.76 13.79
N PHE A 235 -17.56 -15.71 13.15
CA PHE A 235 -17.13 -14.53 12.38
C PHE A 235 -17.59 -14.66 10.93
N LYS A 236 -18.38 -13.70 10.48
CA LYS A 236 -18.81 -13.58 9.08
C LYS A 236 -18.23 -12.33 8.42
N LEU A 237 -17.95 -11.30 9.20
CA LEU A 237 -17.50 -10.00 8.71
C LEU A 237 -16.40 -9.43 9.60
N LYS A 238 -15.51 -8.64 9.02
CA LYS A 238 -14.48 -7.88 9.73
C LYS A 238 -15.05 -7.03 10.87
N ASN A 239 -16.22 -6.42 10.68
CA ASN A 239 -16.85 -5.57 11.69
C ASN A 239 -17.20 -6.33 12.98
N ASP A 240 -17.44 -7.63 12.91
CA ASP A 240 -17.70 -8.46 14.09
C ASP A 240 -16.46 -8.49 15.01
N VAL A 241 -15.28 -8.63 14.42
CA VAL A 241 -13.99 -8.60 15.14
C VAL A 241 -13.73 -7.20 15.73
N VAL A 242 -13.92 -6.15 14.93
CA VAL A 242 -13.67 -4.76 15.36
C VAL A 242 -14.57 -4.36 16.53
N ASN A 243 -15.85 -4.75 16.52
CA ASN A 243 -16.77 -4.48 17.62
C ASN A 243 -16.33 -5.17 18.92
N LEU A 244 -15.80 -6.37 18.84
CA LEU A 244 -15.28 -7.08 20.01
C LEU A 244 -13.99 -6.47 20.57
N HIS A 245 -13.18 -5.84 19.75
CA HIS A 245 -12.00 -5.11 20.21
C HIS A 245 -12.32 -4.01 21.20
N ILE A 246 -13.51 -3.41 21.14
CA ILE A 246 -13.96 -2.41 22.11
C ILE A 246 -14.03 -3.01 23.51
N VAL A 247 -14.52 -4.24 23.65
CA VAL A 247 -14.59 -4.95 24.93
C VAL A 247 -13.20 -5.18 25.48
N LEU A 248 -12.28 -5.71 24.67
CA LEU A 248 -10.87 -5.91 25.08
C LEU A 248 -10.21 -4.58 25.48
N PHE A 249 -10.45 -3.53 24.72
CA PHE A 249 -9.94 -2.21 25.00
C PHE A 249 -10.36 -1.73 26.39
N ILE A 250 -11.65 -1.87 26.76
CA ILE A 250 -12.17 -1.50 28.07
C ILE A 250 -11.53 -2.36 29.18
N LEU A 251 -11.41 -3.68 28.97
CA LEU A 251 -10.80 -4.60 29.92
C LEU A 251 -9.33 -4.26 30.21
N CYS A 252 -8.56 -3.81 29.22
CA CYS A 252 -7.18 -3.38 29.40
C CYS A 252 -7.07 -1.95 29.94
N LEU A 253 -7.99 -1.06 29.58
CA LEU A 253 -7.97 0.36 29.97
C LEU A 253 -8.14 0.53 31.49
N ILE A 254 -9.12 -0.16 32.09
CA ILE A 254 -9.46 -0.01 33.51
C ILE A 254 -8.25 -0.26 34.43
N PRO A 255 -7.55 -1.42 34.37
CA PRO A 255 -6.40 -1.69 35.23
C PRO A 255 -5.24 -0.73 34.99
N THR A 256 -4.99 -0.37 33.73
CA THR A 256 -3.94 0.58 33.35
C THR A 256 -4.21 1.97 33.95
N LEU A 257 -5.45 2.46 33.84
CA LEU A 257 -5.85 3.74 34.44
C LEU A 257 -5.72 3.73 35.97
N ILE A 258 -6.18 2.68 36.64
CA ILE A 258 -6.05 2.55 38.09
C ILE A 258 -4.57 2.61 38.50
N TYR A 259 -3.71 1.95 37.72
CA TYR A 259 -2.27 2.00 37.94
C TYR A 259 -1.70 3.41 37.74
N LEU A 260 -2.01 4.07 36.63
CA LEU A 260 -1.47 5.39 36.29
C LEU A 260 -1.95 6.50 37.26
N ILE A 261 -3.22 6.47 37.66
CA ILE A 261 -3.77 7.42 38.68
C ILE A 261 -3.04 7.29 39.99
N LYS A 262 -2.72 6.05 40.41
CA LYS A 262 -2.02 5.75 41.64
C LYS A 262 -0.48 5.85 41.52
N SER A 263 0.05 6.05 40.33
CA SER A 263 1.48 6.24 40.11
C SER A 263 1.89 7.70 40.39
N ASN A 264 2.96 7.89 41.15
CA ASN A 264 3.55 9.21 41.33
C ASN A 264 4.54 9.46 40.19
N ILE A 265 4.02 9.99 39.06
CA ILE A 265 4.84 10.41 37.90
C ILE A 265 5.64 11.65 38.36
N GLU A 266 6.95 11.62 38.16
CA GLU A 266 7.83 12.74 38.44
C GLU A 266 7.62 13.88 37.44
N GLU A 267 7.58 15.12 37.96
CA GLU A 267 7.54 16.30 37.12
C GLU A 267 8.92 16.57 36.49
N GLU A 268 8.88 17.00 35.23
CA GLU A 268 10.07 17.48 34.54
C GLU A 268 10.58 18.78 35.19
N ARG A 269 11.87 18.84 35.48
CA ARG A 269 12.47 20.11 35.93
C ARG A 269 12.69 20.99 34.69
N VAL A 270 12.18 22.23 34.75
CA VAL A 270 12.36 23.21 33.66
C VAL A 270 13.87 23.45 33.49
N ILE A 271 14.37 23.19 32.29
CA ILE A 271 15.76 23.56 31.93
C ILE A 271 15.77 25.04 31.64
N ASN A 272 16.48 25.80 32.46
CA ASN A 272 16.79 27.20 32.16
C ASN A 272 17.80 27.21 31.00
N LEU A 273 17.30 27.31 29.76
CA LEU A 273 18.12 27.48 28.56
C LEU A 273 18.73 28.90 28.58
N ASN A 274 19.90 29.01 29.18
CA ASN A 274 20.67 30.25 29.13
C ASN A 274 21.45 30.29 27.80
N ILE A 275 20.79 30.77 26.74
CA ILE A 275 21.27 30.79 25.36
C ILE A 275 22.59 31.60 25.21
N LYS A 276 22.91 32.48 26.16
CA LYS A 276 24.08 33.38 26.10
C LYS A 276 25.43 32.72 26.40
N LYS A 277 25.51 31.47 26.87
CA LYS A 277 26.79 30.76 27.10
C LYS A 277 26.69 29.29 26.64
N ILE A 278 26.70 29.08 25.33
CA ILE A 278 26.84 27.74 24.74
C ILE A 278 28.31 27.31 24.88
N ASN A 279 28.60 26.45 25.81
CA ASN A 279 29.92 25.84 25.97
C ASN A 279 29.93 24.44 25.33
N ILE A 280 30.53 24.33 24.15
CA ILE A 280 30.60 23.11 23.34
C ILE A 280 31.18 21.93 24.16
N LYS A 281 32.22 22.17 24.99
CA LYS A 281 32.79 21.12 25.85
C LYS A 281 31.79 20.55 26.88
N LYS A 282 30.85 21.40 27.35
CA LYS A 282 29.79 21.00 28.29
C LYS A 282 28.66 20.26 27.57
N ILE A 283 28.40 20.59 26.31
CA ILE A 283 27.43 19.88 25.45
C ILE A 283 27.90 18.46 25.15
N ILE A 284 29.15 18.29 24.71
CA ILE A 284 29.75 16.97 24.38
C ILE A 284 29.78 16.03 25.62
N LYS A 285 29.93 16.59 26.83
CA LYS A 285 29.89 15.81 28.08
C LYS A 285 28.49 15.42 28.52
N ASN A 286 27.45 15.90 27.83
CA ASN A 286 26.07 15.63 28.21
C ASN A 286 25.54 14.39 27.54
N GLY A 287 25.33 13.32 28.32
CA GLY A 287 24.79 12.06 27.82
C GLY A 287 23.43 12.17 27.12
N ALA A 288 22.68 13.23 27.42
CA ALA A 288 21.41 13.52 26.78
C ALA A 288 21.57 13.88 25.29
N VAL A 289 22.64 14.57 24.93
CA VAL A 289 22.95 14.91 23.52
C VAL A 289 23.32 13.64 22.74
N TRP A 290 24.08 12.75 23.36
CA TRP A 290 24.40 11.47 22.77
C TRP A 290 23.16 10.57 22.60
N ALA A 291 22.25 10.55 23.58
CA ALA A 291 21.00 9.82 23.46
C ALA A 291 20.14 10.32 22.29
N LEU A 292 20.07 11.64 22.08
CA LEU A 292 19.38 12.22 20.95
C LEU A 292 20.06 11.89 19.61
N LEU A 293 21.38 11.98 19.55
CA LEU A 293 22.14 11.63 18.34
C LEU A 293 21.96 10.16 17.99
N PHE A 294 22.05 9.27 18.97
CA PHE A 294 21.87 7.84 18.75
C PHE A 294 20.44 7.49 18.34
N LEU A 295 19.42 8.12 18.93
CA LEU A 295 18.05 7.99 18.50
C LEU A 295 17.88 8.43 17.05
N PHE A 296 18.39 9.60 16.71
CA PHE A 296 18.33 10.14 15.36
C PHE A 296 18.99 9.21 14.35
N LEU A 297 20.24 8.79 14.60
CA LEU A 297 20.98 7.90 13.71
C LEU A 297 20.32 6.50 13.60
N SER A 298 19.86 5.94 14.73
CA SER A 298 19.15 4.67 14.73
C SER A 298 17.87 4.73 13.90
N THR A 299 17.05 5.78 14.09
CA THR A 299 15.83 5.97 13.33
C THR A 299 16.11 6.16 11.85
N LEU A 300 17.09 7.00 11.50
CA LEU A 300 17.52 7.23 10.13
C LEU A 300 17.96 5.94 9.44
N LEU A 301 18.78 5.15 10.10
CA LEU A 301 19.26 3.88 9.55
C LEU A 301 18.11 2.87 9.39
N LEU A 302 17.19 2.77 10.36
CA LEU A 302 16.08 1.82 10.28
C LEU A 302 15.10 2.16 9.15
N SER A 303 14.82 3.45 8.95
CA SER A 303 13.78 3.89 8.00
C SER A 303 14.30 4.16 6.59
N SER A 304 15.64 4.17 6.36
CA SER A 304 16.23 4.40 5.04
C SER A 304 16.63 3.11 4.34
N PHE A 305 16.66 3.18 2.99
CA PHE A 305 17.03 2.05 2.12
C PHE A 305 18.51 2.10 1.74
N PHE A 306 19.40 2.34 2.73
CA PHE A 306 20.84 2.34 2.48
C PHE A 306 21.32 1.03 1.88
N GLY A 307 22.28 1.13 0.96
CA GLY A 307 22.85 -0.01 0.24
C GLY A 307 22.00 -0.47 -0.93
N LEU A 308 20.85 0.16 -1.18
CA LEU A 308 20.10 -0.05 -2.40
C LEU A 308 20.80 0.73 -3.52
N LYS A 309 21.37 0.02 -4.46
CA LYS A 309 22.05 0.58 -5.63
C LYS A 309 21.81 -0.35 -6.79
N ASP A 310 21.68 0.20 -7.97
CA ASP A 310 21.60 -0.55 -9.22
C ASP A 310 22.87 -1.40 -9.40
N SER A 311 22.72 -2.68 -9.67
CA SER A 311 23.84 -3.61 -9.80
C SER A 311 24.66 -3.34 -11.07
N LYS A 312 24.00 -2.82 -12.10
CA LYS A 312 24.58 -2.63 -13.42
C LYS A 312 24.36 -1.20 -13.95
N SER A 313 25.39 -0.38 -13.85
CA SER A 313 25.32 1.00 -14.37
C SER A 313 25.29 1.08 -15.91
N ASN A 314 25.70 0.02 -16.63
CA ASN A 314 25.86 0.03 -18.10
C ASN A 314 25.32 -1.21 -18.83
N GLU A 315 24.88 -2.25 -18.15
CA GLU A 315 24.33 -3.47 -18.75
C GLU A 315 22.85 -3.62 -18.39
N LYS A 316 22.08 -4.14 -19.33
CA LYS A 316 20.66 -4.42 -19.08
C LYS A 316 20.49 -5.64 -18.21
N THR A 317 19.62 -5.57 -17.23
CA THR A 317 19.21 -6.71 -16.40
C THR A 317 18.52 -7.76 -17.24
N LYS A 318 18.95 -9.02 -17.14
CA LYS A 318 18.41 -10.14 -17.89
C LYS A 318 17.50 -10.99 -17.02
N ILE A 319 16.25 -11.14 -17.47
CA ILE A 319 15.20 -11.88 -16.77
C ILE A 319 14.89 -13.14 -17.57
N MET A 320 15.05 -14.33 -16.96
CA MET A 320 14.63 -15.58 -17.58
C MET A 320 13.33 -16.09 -16.97
N PHE A 321 12.33 -16.28 -17.79
CA PHE A 321 11.06 -16.90 -17.45
C PHE A 321 11.10 -18.41 -17.74
N TYR A 322 10.73 -19.23 -16.77
CA TYR A 322 10.55 -20.66 -16.95
C TYR A 322 9.18 -20.94 -17.53
N GLY A 323 9.11 -21.20 -18.83
CA GLY A 323 7.87 -21.40 -19.58
C GLY A 323 7.42 -22.86 -19.70
N GLN A 324 8.09 -23.79 -19.00
CA GLN A 324 7.79 -25.21 -19.07
C GLN A 324 6.88 -25.64 -17.92
N ASN A 325 5.99 -26.61 -18.17
CA ASN A 325 5.11 -27.19 -17.16
C ASN A 325 4.35 -26.14 -16.31
N MET A 326 4.05 -25.01 -16.91
CA MET A 326 3.37 -23.88 -16.26
C MET A 326 1.85 -24.06 -16.37
N LEU A 327 1.13 -23.84 -15.29
CA LEU A 327 -0.31 -23.62 -15.31
C LEU A 327 -0.57 -22.16 -15.69
N GLY A 328 -1.11 -21.96 -16.87
CA GLY A 328 -1.28 -20.65 -17.50
C GLY A 328 -0.65 -20.61 -18.89
N SER A 329 -0.65 -19.44 -19.52
CA SER A 329 -0.12 -19.25 -20.85
C SER A 329 0.63 -17.92 -21.02
N TRP A 330 1.42 -17.83 -22.08
CA TRP A 330 2.10 -16.61 -22.52
C TRP A 330 1.29 -15.88 -23.60
N ASP A 331 -0.01 -16.05 -23.61
CA ASP A 331 -0.91 -15.49 -24.60
C ASP A 331 -1.45 -14.11 -24.18
N ILE A 332 -2.07 -13.45 -25.14
CA ILE A 332 -2.93 -12.29 -24.95
C ILE A 332 -4.35 -12.73 -25.30
N PRO A 333 -5.38 -12.37 -24.52
CA PRO A 333 -6.75 -12.83 -24.76
C PRO A 333 -7.25 -12.48 -26.15
N GLU A 334 -7.91 -13.43 -26.80
CA GLU A 334 -8.62 -13.20 -28.05
C GLU A 334 -9.86 -12.32 -27.84
N TYR A 335 -10.34 -11.69 -28.92
CA TYR A 335 -11.56 -10.91 -28.87
C TYR A 335 -12.75 -11.73 -28.44
N GLY A 336 -13.61 -11.15 -27.62
CA GLY A 336 -14.76 -11.83 -27.02
C GLY A 336 -14.42 -12.88 -25.98
N LYS A 337 -13.14 -13.06 -25.64
CA LYS A 337 -12.68 -14.05 -24.67
C LYS A 337 -11.99 -13.43 -23.45
N TYR A 338 -11.98 -12.12 -23.36
CA TYR A 338 -11.26 -11.40 -22.34
C TYR A 338 -11.59 -11.89 -20.91
N GLY A 339 -12.83 -12.15 -20.56
CA GLY A 339 -13.22 -12.63 -19.25
C GLY A 339 -12.99 -14.13 -19.00
N ARG A 340 -12.92 -14.93 -20.07
CA ARG A 340 -12.74 -16.38 -19.96
C ARG A 340 -11.29 -16.81 -19.96
N GLU A 341 -10.44 -16.11 -20.71
CA GLU A 341 -9.05 -16.48 -20.97
C GLU A 341 -8.04 -15.49 -20.39
N ALA A 342 -8.50 -14.39 -19.76
CA ALA A 342 -7.60 -13.42 -19.16
C ALA A 342 -6.92 -13.93 -17.88
N SER A 343 -7.53 -14.87 -17.18
CA SER A 343 -6.95 -15.48 -15.99
C SER A 343 -5.85 -16.46 -16.36
N GLY A 344 -4.69 -16.33 -15.71
CA GLY A 344 -3.54 -17.20 -15.96
C GLY A 344 -2.77 -16.86 -17.25
N MET A 345 -2.99 -15.69 -17.86
CA MET A 345 -2.24 -15.22 -19.00
C MET A 345 -1.18 -14.18 -18.62
N PHE A 346 0.07 -14.36 -19.08
CA PHE A 346 1.23 -13.55 -18.69
C PHE A 346 1.97 -12.91 -19.88
N GLY A 347 1.45 -13.04 -21.12
CA GLY A 347 2.14 -12.64 -22.36
C GLY A 347 2.49 -11.14 -22.44
N LEU A 348 1.77 -10.27 -21.75
CA LEU A 348 2.09 -8.84 -21.68
C LEU A 348 3.23 -8.50 -20.73
N LEU A 349 3.49 -9.31 -19.68
CA LEU A 349 4.53 -9.01 -18.70
C LEU A 349 5.92 -8.79 -19.30
N PRO A 350 6.44 -9.68 -20.17
CA PRO A 350 7.72 -9.44 -20.84
C PRO A 350 7.73 -8.18 -21.71
N ILE A 351 6.59 -7.81 -22.29
CA ILE A 351 6.47 -6.63 -23.16
C ILE A 351 6.66 -5.35 -22.32
N TYR A 352 5.99 -5.24 -21.18
CA TYR A 352 6.16 -4.12 -20.26
C TYR A 352 7.58 -4.04 -19.69
N LEU A 353 8.18 -5.19 -19.35
CA LEU A 353 9.55 -5.25 -18.86
C LEU A 353 10.56 -4.85 -19.95
N ASN A 354 10.37 -5.30 -21.19
CA ASN A 354 11.23 -4.90 -22.32
C ASN A 354 11.13 -3.37 -22.57
N ALA A 355 9.93 -2.81 -22.52
CA ALA A 355 9.72 -1.37 -22.64
C ALA A 355 10.38 -0.57 -21.50
N SER A 356 10.60 -1.19 -20.35
CA SER A 356 11.33 -0.62 -19.21
C SER A 356 12.85 -0.85 -19.27
N GLY A 357 13.34 -1.44 -20.36
CA GLY A 357 14.77 -1.61 -20.61
C GLY A 357 15.35 -2.94 -20.15
N PHE A 358 14.55 -3.87 -19.62
CA PHE A 358 14.99 -5.21 -19.26
C PHE A 358 15.12 -6.12 -20.49
N GLU A 359 16.05 -7.07 -20.45
CA GLU A 359 16.16 -8.13 -21.47
C GLU A 359 15.43 -9.38 -20.97
N ASN A 360 14.50 -9.88 -21.78
CA ASN A 360 13.70 -11.02 -21.41
C ASN A 360 14.10 -12.26 -22.19
N VAL A 361 14.14 -13.39 -21.51
CA VAL A 361 14.41 -14.72 -22.06
C VAL A 361 13.30 -15.66 -21.61
N LEU A 362 12.73 -16.44 -22.51
CA LEU A 362 11.74 -17.47 -22.21
C LEU A 362 12.33 -18.84 -22.52
N LEU A 363 12.38 -19.69 -21.50
CA LEU A 363 12.86 -21.07 -21.61
C LEU A 363 11.67 -21.99 -21.89
N VAL A 364 11.67 -22.64 -23.05
CA VAL A 364 10.60 -23.56 -23.51
C VAL A 364 11.16 -24.94 -23.85
N ASN A 365 10.32 -25.98 -23.83
CA ASN A 365 10.71 -27.34 -24.22
C ASN A 365 10.89 -27.47 -25.75
N ASN A 366 10.05 -26.78 -26.52
CA ASN A 366 10.07 -26.82 -27.97
C ASN A 366 9.56 -25.50 -28.57
N ILE A 367 10.42 -24.79 -29.28
CA ILE A 367 10.12 -23.49 -29.88
C ILE A 367 8.97 -23.58 -30.86
N THR A 368 8.99 -24.59 -31.74
CA THR A 368 7.96 -24.73 -32.80
C THR A 368 6.58 -24.94 -32.18
N THR A 369 6.48 -25.83 -31.18
CA THR A 369 5.21 -26.07 -30.48
C THR A 369 4.74 -24.81 -29.78
N PHE A 370 5.64 -24.11 -29.09
CA PHE A 370 5.34 -22.85 -28.41
C PHE A 370 4.82 -21.79 -29.38
N LEU A 371 5.53 -21.53 -30.47
CA LEU A 371 5.11 -20.52 -31.46
C LEU A 371 3.78 -20.88 -32.12
N ASN A 372 3.51 -22.14 -32.36
CA ASN A 372 2.22 -22.59 -32.90
C ASN A 372 1.07 -22.41 -31.90
N SER A 373 1.32 -22.55 -30.60
CA SER A 373 0.30 -22.36 -29.56
C SER A 373 0.02 -20.88 -29.26
N THR A 374 0.99 -20.00 -29.49
CA THR A 374 0.87 -18.56 -29.21
C THR A 374 0.53 -17.71 -30.42
N GLN A 375 0.38 -18.34 -31.63
CA GLN A 375 -0.07 -17.59 -32.79
C GLN A 375 -1.57 -17.33 -32.71
N PRO A 376 -1.98 -16.09 -32.62
CA PRO A 376 -3.39 -15.75 -32.61
C PRO A 376 -4.02 -16.12 -33.97
N VAL A 377 -5.14 -16.85 -33.92
CA VAL A 377 -5.97 -17.12 -35.12
C VAL A 377 -6.86 -15.89 -35.33
N TYR A 378 -6.33 -14.83 -36.00
CA TYR A 378 -7.11 -13.63 -36.24
C TYR A 378 -7.14 -13.27 -37.71
N GLU A 379 -8.28 -13.42 -38.27
CA GLU A 379 -8.60 -12.87 -39.55
C GLU A 379 -9.19 -11.46 -39.38
N ASN A 380 -8.50 -10.43 -39.90
CA ASN A 380 -9.01 -9.13 -40.31
C ASN A 380 -9.19 -7.98 -39.28
N ILE A 381 -9.12 -8.17 -37.98
CA ILE A 381 -9.53 -7.07 -37.08
C ILE A 381 -8.35 -6.31 -36.46
N THR A 382 -7.12 -6.85 -36.41
CA THR A 382 -6.06 -6.20 -35.65
C THR A 382 -4.63 -6.44 -36.09
N ARG A 383 -3.80 -5.50 -35.65
CA ARG A 383 -2.37 -5.66 -35.50
C ARG A 383 -2.09 -6.27 -34.15
N TYR A 384 -1.20 -7.23 -34.07
CA TYR A 384 -0.74 -7.80 -32.81
C TYR A 384 0.66 -7.38 -32.48
N VAL A 385 0.89 -7.15 -31.17
CA VAL A 385 2.23 -7.19 -30.63
C VAL A 385 2.69 -8.64 -30.68
N ASN A 386 3.77 -8.89 -31.42
CA ASN A 386 4.36 -10.21 -31.45
C ASN A 386 5.24 -10.37 -30.20
N LEU A 387 4.96 -11.35 -29.38
CA LEU A 387 5.75 -11.62 -28.16
C LEU A 387 7.24 -11.82 -28.48
N THR A 388 7.58 -12.45 -29.62
CA THR A 388 8.98 -12.69 -30.06
C THR A 388 9.78 -11.43 -30.31
N ASP A 389 9.15 -10.28 -30.50
CA ASP A 389 9.84 -8.99 -30.67
C ASP A 389 10.35 -8.43 -29.33
N HIS A 390 9.84 -8.95 -28.22
CA HIS A 390 10.10 -8.45 -26.86
C HIS A 390 10.78 -9.48 -25.94
N ILE A 391 10.90 -10.73 -26.35
CA ILE A 391 11.48 -11.82 -25.57
C ILE A 391 12.29 -12.77 -26.45
N LYS A 392 13.49 -13.12 -26.01
CA LYS A 392 14.29 -14.13 -26.66
C LYS A 392 13.83 -15.52 -26.21
N ILE A 393 13.45 -16.39 -27.14
CA ILE A 393 13.03 -17.75 -26.81
C ILE A 393 14.23 -18.70 -26.93
N ILE A 394 14.43 -19.51 -25.90
CA ILE A 394 15.48 -20.54 -25.83
C ILE A 394 14.82 -21.91 -25.62
N GLU A 395 15.28 -22.90 -26.41
CA GLU A 395 14.84 -24.28 -26.27
C GLU A 395 15.84 -25.07 -25.41
N SER A 396 15.33 -25.67 -24.35
CA SER A 396 16.05 -26.63 -23.53
C SER A 396 15.08 -27.51 -22.77
N ASN A 397 15.43 -28.73 -22.49
CA ASN A 397 14.62 -29.66 -21.70
C ASN A 397 14.95 -29.59 -20.20
N GLU A 398 16.07 -28.96 -19.82
CA GLU A 398 16.57 -28.90 -18.46
C GLU A 398 17.16 -27.49 -18.19
N VAL A 399 17.12 -27.08 -16.92
CA VAL A 399 17.79 -25.86 -16.45
C VAL A 399 19.24 -26.21 -16.12
N THR A 400 20.19 -25.61 -16.87
CA THR A 400 21.63 -25.85 -16.69
C THR A 400 22.35 -24.60 -16.18
N ALA A 401 23.54 -24.76 -15.61
CA ALA A 401 24.35 -23.66 -15.13
C ALA A 401 24.73 -22.68 -16.26
N ASP A 402 24.98 -23.18 -17.46
CA ASP A 402 25.33 -22.34 -18.62
C ASP A 402 24.15 -21.46 -19.05
N LEU A 403 22.90 -21.94 -18.92
CA LEU A 403 21.71 -21.14 -19.22
C LEU A 403 21.52 -20.00 -18.22
N LEU A 404 21.89 -20.19 -16.95
CA LEU A 404 21.76 -19.20 -15.90
C LEU A 404 22.98 -18.29 -15.75
N GLN A 405 24.08 -18.55 -16.45
CA GLN A 405 25.36 -17.84 -16.26
C GLN A 405 25.22 -16.32 -16.48
N ASP A 406 24.45 -15.90 -17.48
CA ASP A 406 24.27 -14.49 -17.85
C ASP A 406 22.90 -13.94 -17.39
N ILE A 407 22.19 -14.64 -16.54
CA ILE A 407 20.86 -14.27 -16.06
C ILE A 407 21.00 -13.60 -14.69
N ASP A 408 20.22 -12.56 -14.46
CA ASP A 408 20.17 -11.85 -13.18
C ASP A 408 19.00 -12.32 -12.34
N ILE A 409 17.85 -12.55 -12.99
CA ILE A 409 16.59 -12.94 -12.31
C ILE A 409 15.99 -14.13 -13.03
N PHE A 410 15.71 -15.20 -12.28
CA PHE A 410 14.96 -16.37 -12.75
C PHE A 410 13.53 -16.34 -12.20
N VAL A 411 12.54 -16.47 -13.08
CA VAL A 411 11.11 -16.39 -12.74
C VAL A 411 10.46 -17.75 -12.95
N VAL A 412 9.82 -18.26 -11.92
CA VAL A 412 9.08 -19.54 -11.92
C VAL A 412 7.63 -19.27 -11.57
N THR A 413 6.70 -19.63 -12.46
CA THR A 413 5.27 -19.35 -12.30
C THR A 413 4.47 -20.64 -12.37
N ASN A 414 3.69 -20.94 -11.34
CA ASN A 414 2.67 -21.99 -11.32
C ASN A 414 3.09 -23.32 -11.97
N ILE A 415 4.29 -23.82 -11.64
CA ILE A 415 4.78 -25.09 -12.19
C ILE A 415 4.01 -26.28 -11.59
N ASN A 416 3.55 -27.21 -12.45
CA ASN A 416 2.84 -28.42 -12.05
C ASN A 416 3.72 -29.68 -12.11
N LYS A 417 5.01 -29.53 -12.36
CA LYS A 417 6.00 -30.60 -12.33
C LYS A 417 7.26 -30.13 -11.60
N SER A 418 7.76 -30.94 -10.67
CA SER A 418 8.98 -30.66 -9.93
C SER A 418 10.20 -30.65 -10.83
N PHE A 419 11.13 -29.75 -10.57
CA PHE A 419 12.45 -29.78 -11.16
C PHE A 419 13.21 -31.05 -10.77
N PHE A 420 14.07 -31.56 -11.64
CA PHE A 420 14.98 -32.63 -11.27
C PHE A 420 15.95 -32.18 -10.17
N PRO A 421 16.52 -33.13 -9.38
CA PRO A 421 17.43 -32.76 -8.29
C PRO A 421 18.63 -31.94 -8.73
N ASN A 422 19.21 -32.24 -9.92
CA ASN A 422 20.31 -31.49 -10.51
C ASN A 422 19.90 -30.05 -10.92
N GLU A 423 18.70 -29.89 -11.47
CA GLU A 423 18.18 -28.56 -11.82
C GLU A 423 17.97 -27.70 -10.55
N LYS A 424 17.35 -28.27 -9.49
CA LYS A 424 17.20 -27.57 -8.21
C LYS A 424 18.56 -27.16 -7.64
N GLN A 425 19.55 -28.01 -7.71
CA GLN A 425 20.91 -27.67 -7.30
C GLN A 425 21.45 -26.48 -8.10
N VAL A 426 21.34 -26.50 -9.41
CA VAL A 426 21.79 -25.42 -10.32
C VAL A 426 21.06 -24.11 -9.98
N ILE A 427 19.74 -24.15 -9.80
CA ILE A 427 18.94 -22.96 -9.45
C ILE A 427 19.41 -22.37 -8.11
N TRP A 428 19.61 -23.20 -7.09
CA TRP A 428 20.04 -22.70 -5.78
C TRP A 428 21.50 -22.26 -5.74
N GLU A 429 22.41 -22.90 -6.50
CA GLU A 429 23.77 -22.39 -6.70
C GLU A 429 23.81 -21.04 -7.42
N PHE A 430 22.91 -20.83 -8.39
CA PHE A 430 22.72 -19.53 -9.05
C PHE A 430 22.30 -18.46 -8.03
N VAL A 431 21.30 -18.74 -7.18
CA VAL A 431 20.87 -17.79 -6.17
C VAL A 431 21.95 -17.54 -5.12
N GLU A 432 22.64 -18.60 -4.66
CA GLU A 432 23.73 -18.46 -3.68
C GLU A 432 24.86 -17.54 -4.15
N LYS A 433 25.14 -17.52 -5.46
CA LYS A 433 26.17 -16.68 -6.10
C LYS A 433 25.73 -15.26 -6.44
N GLY A 434 24.51 -14.86 -6.09
CA GLY A 434 23.99 -13.51 -6.27
C GLY A 434 22.87 -13.36 -7.30
N GLY A 435 22.52 -14.40 -8.03
CA GLY A 435 21.31 -14.41 -8.84
C GLY A 435 20.04 -14.29 -8.01
N SER A 436 18.93 -13.91 -8.60
CA SER A 436 17.68 -13.71 -7.90
C SER A 436 16.56 -14.61 -8.42
N LEU A 437 15.66 -15.04 -7.54
CA LEU A 437 14.55 -15.93 -7.86
C LEU A 437 13.22 -15.29 -7.52
N LEU A 438 12.28 -15.25 -8.49
CA LEU A 438 10.90 -14.85 -8.29
C LEU A 438 10.01 -16.07 -8.48
N VAL A 439 9.24 -16.45 -7.46
CA VAL A 439 8.32 -17.60 -7.50
C VAL A 439 6.89 -17.13 -7.31
N LEU A 440 6.05 -17.42 -8.28
CA LEU A 440 4.65 -17.08 -8.30
C LEU A 440 3.83 -18.37 -8.22
N GLY A 441 2.95 -18.45 -7.23
CA GLY A 441 2.04 -19.59 -7.03
C GLY A 441 0.60 -19.15 -6.87
N ASP A 442 -0.28 -20.09 -6.54
CA ASP A 442 -1.72 -19.87 -6.44
C ASP A 442 -2.33 -20.71 -5.32
N HIS A 443 -3.65 -20.59 -5.08
CA HIS A 443 -4.39 -21.23 -3.98
C HIS A 443 -4.38 -22.75 -4.03
N THR A 444 -4.57 -23.37 -2.89
CA THR A 444 -4.73 -24.82 -2.71
C THR A 444 -3.69 -25.64 -3.49
N ASN A 445 -4.11 -26.55 -4.33
CA ASN A 445 -3.26 -27.31 -5.24
C ASN A 445 -3.81 -27.22 -6.67
N VAL A 446 -4.24 -26.03 -7.08
CA VAL A 446 -4.81 -25.79 -8.40
C VAL A 446 -3.86 -26.31 -9.48
N GLY A 447 -4.35 -27.14 -10.40
CA GLY A 447 -3.54 -27.75 -11.46
C GLY A 447 -2.32 -28.55 -11.00
N GLY A 448 -2.19 -28.88 -9.70
CA GLY A 448 -1.08 -29.66 -9.14
C GLY A 448 0.19 -28.87 -8.81
N ILE A 449 0.11 -27.56 -8.65
CA ILE A 449 1.28 -26.66 -8.51
C ILE A 449 1.93 -26.66 -7.11
N GLN A 450 1.19 -27.03 -6.06
CA GLN A 450 1.65 -26.85 -4.69
C GLN A 450 2.90 -27.67 -4.35
N GLU A 451 2.90 -28.95 -4.71
CA GLU A 451 4.02 -29.85 -4.40
C GLU A 451 5.30 -29.43 -5.15
N PRO A 452 5.29 -29.16 -6.47
CA PRO A 452 6.47 -28.69 -7.20
C PRO A 452 7.04 -27.37 -6.66
N LEU A 453 6.19 -26.39 -6.36
CA LEU A 453 6.63 -25.11 -5.80
C LEU A 453 7.21 -25.28 -4.41
N ASN A 454 6.57 -26.04 -3.54
CA ASN A 454 7.06 -26.30 -2.19
C ASN A 454 8.37 -27.14 -2.20
N ASP A 455 8.52 -28.03 -3.16
CA ASP A 455 9.76 -28.79 -3.33
C ASP A 455 10.94 -27.89 -3.76
N LEU A 456 10.70 -26.92 -4.63
CA LEU A 456 11.69 -25.91 -5.00
C LEU A 456 12.11 -25.05 -3.80
N LEU A 457 11.15 -24.61 -2.98
CA LEU A 457 11.35 -23.62 -1.92
C LEU A 457 11.88 -24.19 -0.59
N LYS A 458 12.09 -25.49 -0.47
CA LYS A 458 12.62 -26.14 0.75
C LYS A 458 13.85 -25.47 1.36
N PRO A 459 14.88 -25.02 0.58
CA PRO A 459 16.09 -24.43 1.16
C PRO A 459 15.88 -23.12 1.92
N ILE A 460 14.81 -22.38 1.63
CA ILE A 460 14.50 -21.11 2.29
C ILE A 460 13.37 -21.22 3.31
N GLU A 461 12.84 -22.42 3.54
CA GLU A 461 11.76 -22.66 4.50
C GLU A 461 10.52 -21.77 4.28
N ILE A 462 10.20 -21.49 3.02
CA ILE A 462 8.94 -20.88 2.60
C ILE A 462 8.09 -21.93 1.92
N SER A 463 6.80 -21.99 2.23
CA SER A 463 5.89 -22.95 1.60
C SER A 463 4.50 -22.37 1.42
N PHE A 464 3.87 -22.72 0.30
CA PHE A 464 2.45 -22.48 0.05
C PHE A 464 1.63 -23.44 0.92
N GLN A 465 0.61 -22.89 1.59
CA GLN A 465 -0.32 -23.70 2.37
C GLN A 465 -1.41 -24.27 1.46
N PHE A 466 -2.00 -25.39 1.88
CA PHE A 466 -3.14 -25.99 1.18
C PHE A 466 -4.43 -25.29 1.59
N ASP A 467 -4.56 -24.02 1.20
CA ASP A 467 -5.64 -23.13 1.58
C ASP A 467 -5.98 -22.13 0.47
N SER A 468 -7.09 -21.46 0.67
CA SER A 468 -7.45 -20.22 -0.03
C SER A 468 -7.34 -19.08 0.97
N ALA A 469 -6.40 -18.19 0.75
CA ALA A 469 -6.24 -16.98 1.55
C ALA A 469 -7.30 -15.94 1.18
N LEU A 470 -8.24 -15.68 2.07
CA LEU A 470 -9.41 -14.84 1.82
C LEU A 470 -9.50 -13.68 2.82
N PRO A 471 -9.94 -12.48 2.42
CA PRO A 471 -10.23 -11.40 3.35
C PRO A 471 -11.63 -11.54 3.97
N LEU A 472 -11.79 -11.14 5.22
CA LEU A 472 -13.10 -11.15 5.89
C LEU A 472 -14.09 -10.09 5.38
N ASP A 473 -13.64 -9.08 4.65
CA ASP A 473 -14.50 -8.01 4.12
C ASP A 473 -14.99 -8.28 2.68
N SER A 474 -14.36 -9.22 1.99
CA SER A 474 -14.71 -9.67 0.65
C SER A 474 -14.44 -11.16 0.52
N LYS A 475 -15.17 -11.85 -0.36
CA LYS A 475 -14.96 -13.29 -0.57
C LYS A 475 -13.75 -13.60 -1.47
N PHE A 476 -13.31 -12.65 -2.28
CA PHE A 476 -12.34 -12.96 -3.33
C PHE A 476 -11.18 -11.99 -3.45
N ASN A 477 -11.37 -10.71 -3.17
CA ASN A 477 -10.38 -9.69 -3.48
C ASN A 477 -9.81 -9.03 -2.23
N TRP A 478 -8.49 -9.00 -2.12
CA TRP A 478 -7.76 -8.28 -1.07
C TRP A 478 -7.67 -6.79 -1.41
N LEU A 479 -8.81 -6.08 -1.35
CA LEU A 479 -8.83 -4.65 -1.65
C LEU A 479 -8.52 -3.78 -0.44
N THR A 480 -8.86 -4.22 0.76
CA THR A 480 -8.87 -3.36 1.95
C THR A 480 -8.32 -3.98 3.22
N CYS A 481 -7.99 -5.25 3.24
CA CYS A 481 -7.59 -5.98 4.45
C CYS A 481 -6.12 -6.35 4.54
N TYR A 482 -5.22 -5.74 3.77
CA TYR A 482 -3.80 -6.05 3.85
C TYR A 482 -2.95 -4.89 4.36
N GLN A 483 -1.75 -5.19 4.80
CA GLN A 483 -0.72 -4.26 5.23
C GLN A 483 0.56 -4.51 4.46
N LEU A 484 1.20 -3.45 3.99
CA LEU A 484 2.53 -3.48 3.39
C LEU A 484 3.59 -3.23 4.46
N ILE A 485 4.64 -4.02 4.45
CA ILE A 485 5.82 -3.81 5.30
C ILE A 485 6.72 -2.77 4.64
N HIS A 486 7.34 -1.89 5.44
CA HIS A 486 8.27 -0.87 4.95
C HIS A 486 9.52 -1.51 4.32
N ASN A 487 9.53 -1.57 2.99
CA ASN A 487 10.54 -2.22 2.17
C ASN A 487 10.67 -1.45 0.83
N PRO A 488 11.81 -1.46 0.14
CA PRO A 488 11.93 -0.87 -1.19
C PRO A 488 10.87 -1.35 -2.19
N ILE A 489 10.49 -2.63 -2.12
CA ILE A 489 9.49 -3.24 -3.00
C ILE A 489 8.12 -2.59 -2.82
N THR A 490 7.74 -2.33 -1.57
CA THR A 490 6.42 -1.80 -1.21
C THR A 490 6.41 -0.28 -1.06
N TYR A 491 7.56 0.37 -1.30
CA TYR A 491 7.68 1.81 -1.18
C TYR A 491 6.93 2.52 -2.30
N ASN A 492 6.19 3.57 -1.96
CA ASN A 492 5.30 4.32 -2.86
C ASN A 492 4.20 3.47 -3.53
N THR A 493 4.05 2.21 -3.17
CA THR A 493 2.92 1.41 -3.63
C THR A 493 1.65 1.88 -2.94
N LYS A 494 0.65 2.28 -3.70
CA LYS A 494 -0.67 2.64 -3.15
C LYS A 494 -1.46 1.36 -2.91
N GLU A 495 -1.87 1.22 -1.67
CA GLU A 495 -2.25 -0.04 -1.05
C GLU A 495 -3.42 -0.77 -1.71
N PHE A 496 -4.32 -0.11 -2.41
CA PHE A 496 -5.59 -0.76 -2.73
C PHE A 496 -5.76 -1.18 -4.19
N ASP A 497 -4.93 -0.66 -5.08
CA ASP A 497 -5.22 -0.77 -6.49
C ASP A 497 -4.01 -1.17 -7.35
N GLU A 498 -2.80 -1.06 -6.78
CA GLU A 498 -1.56 -1.41 -7.47
C GLU A 498 -1.18 -2.88 -7.26
N ILE A 499 -1.70 -3.53 -6.23
CA ILE A 499 -1.47 -4.95 -5.96
C ILE A 499 -2.79 -5.68 -6.03
N GLN A 500 -2.97 -6.44 -7.07
CA GLN A 500 -4.16 -7.26 -7.23
C GLN A 500 -3.88 -8.67 -6.69
N ILE A 501 -4.46 -8.98 -5.54
CA ILE A 501 -4.49 -10.32 -4.97
C ILE A 501 -5.95 -10.76 -4.95
N SER A 502 -6.21 -11.89 -5.57
CA SER A 502 -7.51 -12.54 -5.56
C SER A 502 -7.51 -13.71 -4.56
N VAL A 503 -7.95 -14.86 -4.94
CA VAL A 503 -7.87 -16.08 -4.14
C VAL A 503 -6.47 -16.67 -4.31
N GLY A 504 -5.58 -16.48 -3.34
CA GLY A 504 -4.22 -17.02 -3.37
C GLY A 504 -4.00 -18.03 -2.24
N ALA A 505 -2.80 -18.62 -2.14
CA ALA A 505 -2.39 -19.40 -0.98
C ALA A 505 -1.79 -18.50 0.09
N SER A 506 -1.99 -18.80 1.35
CA SER A 506 -1.17 -18.24 2.41
C SER A 506 0.23 -18.88 2.42
N LEU A 507 1.22 -18.12 2.85
CA LEU A 507 2.61 -18.57 2.95
C LEU A 507 2.99 -18.87 4.40
N ASN A 508 3.54 -20.06 4.63
CA ASN A 508 4.27 -20.35 5.86
C ASN A 508 5.75 -20.00 5.64
N THR A 509 6.35 -19.28 6.59
CA THR A 509 7.69 -18.73 6.41
C THR A 509 8.57 -18.94 7.64
N SER A 510 9.89 -18.98 7.43
CA SER A 510 10.87 -18.89 8.51
C SER A 510 10.86 -17.48 9.15
N VAL A 511 11.47 -17.34 10.33
CA VAL A 511 11.58 -16.04 11.02
C VAL A 511 12.49 -15.04 10.31
N ASN A 512 13.32 -15.51 9.40
CA ASN A 512 14.24 -14.69 8.62
C ASN A 512 13.58 -14.10 7.36
N ALA A 513 12.45 -14.65 6.94
CA ALA A 513 11.71 -14.12 5.80
C ALA A 513 11.09 -12.74 6.12
N ILE A 514 11.03 -11.91 5.11
CA ILE A 514 10.42 -10.58 5.17
C ILE A 514 8.99 -10.73 4.63
N PRO A 515 7.94 -10.67 5.46
CA PRO A 515 6.58 -10.67 4.95
C PRO A 515 6.32 -9.33 4.25
N LEU A 516 6.19 -9.34 2.94
CA LEU A 516 5.98 -8.13 2.14
C LEU A 516 4.54 -7.63 2.26
N ILE A 517 3.60 -8.57 2.15
CA ILE A 517 2.16 -8.31 2.19
C ILE A 517 1.54 -9.21 3.24
N ILE A 518 0.86 -8.60 4.20
CA ILE A 518 0.20 -9.28 5.32
C ILE A 518 -1.29 -9.03 5.26
N GLY A 519 -2.09 -10.07 5.10
CA GLY A 519 -3.55 -10.01 5.21
C GLY A 519 -3.97 -9.90 6.68
N ARG A 520 -4.46 -8.72 7.11
CA ARG A 520 -4.71 -8.39 8.54
C ARG A 520 -5.96 -9.04 9.13
N TYR A 521 -7.01 -9.10 8.38
CA TYR A 521 -8.25 -9.78 8.72
C TYR A 521 -8.45 -10.95 7.75
N GLY A 522 -7.40 -11.76 7.59
CA GLY A 522 -7.36 -12.85 6.64
C GLY A 522 -7.93 -14.13 7.22
N LEU A 523 -8.50 -14.94 6.35
CA LEU A 523 -8.91 -16.30 6.59
C LEU A 523 -8.05 -17.21 5.71
N SER A 524 -7.40 -18.20 6.31
CA SER A 524 -6.75 -19.30 5.61
C SER A 524 -7.80 -20.45 5.52
N ASP A 525 -8.67 -20.33 4.51
CA ASP A 525 -9.72 -21.33 4.25
C ASP A 525 -9.09 -22.62 3.71
N LYS A 526 -9.14 -23.67 4.50
CA LYS A 526 -8.45 -24.92 4.21
C LYS A 526 -9.06 -25.60 2.99
N GLY A 527 -8.21 -25.99 2.04
CA GLY A 527 -8.64 -26.73 0.86
C GLY A 527 -9.32 -28.07 1.20
N ASP A 528 -10.30 -28.45 0.38
CA ASP A 528 -11.01 -29.71 0.46
C ASP A 528 -10.50 -30.69 -0.61
N LEU A 529 -9.86 -31.78 -0.19
CA LEU A 529 -9.33 -32.83 -1.07
C LEU A 529 -10.41 -33.54 -1.90
N LEU A 530 -11.68 -33.41 -1.49
CA LEU A 530 -12.82 -34.03 -2.21
C LEU A 530 -13.29 -33.13 -3.38
N ASN A 531 -12.93 -31.85 -3.39
CA ASN A 531 -13.37 -30.87 -4.38
C ASN A 531 -12.36 -30.70 -5.54
N GLN A 532 -11.88 -31.80 -6.09
CA GLN A 532 -10.89 -31.78 -7.18
C GLN A 532 -11.38 -30.99 -8.41
N ASP A 533 -12.65 -31.13 -8.77
CA ASP A 533 -13.25 -30.47 -9.95
C ASP A 533 -13.24 -28.93 -9.85
N ILE A 534 -13.19 -28.39 -8.64
CA ILE A 534 -13.11 -26.94 -8.37
C ILE A 534 -11.77 -26.58 -7.72
N SER A 535 -10.68 -27.23 -8.11
CA SER A 535 -9.32 -26.93 -7.68
C SER A 535 -9.08 -27.00 -6.17
N TYR A 536 -9.78 -27.94 -5.51
CA TYR A 536 -9.69 -28.18 -4.05
C TYR A 536 -10.08 -26.99 -3.17
N LEU A 537 -10.91 -26.09 -3.66
CA LEU A 537 -11.38 -24.94 -2.87
C LEU A 537 -12.14 -25.41 -1.61
N GLY A 538 -12.02 -24.63 -0.54
CA GLY A 538 -12.75 -24.80 0.71
C GLY A 538 -14.20 -24.29 0.61
N ASP A 539 -14.77 -23.93 1.76
CA ASP A 539 -16.17 -23.48 1.85
C ASP A 539 -16.33 -21.95 1.94
N TYR A 540 -15.23 -21.22 1.86
CA TYR A 540 -15.16 -19.74 1.99
C TYR A 540 -15.70 -19.22 3.33
N GLN A 541 -15.67 -20.04 4.38
CA GLN A 541 -16.09 -19.66 5.72
C GLN A 541 -15.02 -20.05 6.73
N TYR A 542 -14.97 -19.33 7.83
CA TYR A 542 -14.06 -19.67 8.91
C TYR A 542 -14.53 -20.95 9.64
N ASN A 543 -13.66 -21.94 9.69
CA ASN A 543 -13.81 -23.15 10.46
C ASN A 543 -12.80 -23.21 11.62
N GLN A 544 -13.19 -23.91 12.70
CA GLN A 544 -12.29 -24.06 13.85
C GLN A 544 -11.01 -24.83 13.46
N GLY A 545 -9.87 -24.22 13.75
CA GLY A 545 -8.56 -24.78 13.43
C GLY A 545 -7.90 -24.14 12.21
N GLU A 546 -8.64 -23.33 11.47
CA GLU A 546 -8.09 -22.49 10.42
C GLU A 546 -7.44 -21.25 11.03
N GLN A 547 -6.44 -20.69 10.33
CA GLN A 547 -5.82 -19.45 10.77
C GLN A 547 -6.73 -18.27 10.41
N LEU A 548 -7.00 -17.44 11.41
CA LEU A 548 -7.76 -16.20 11.26
C LEU A 548 -6.92 -15.01 11.76
N GLY A 549 -6.76 -13.98 10.95
CA GLY A 549 -6.02 -12.78 11.31
C GLY A 549 -4.90 -12.46 10.34
N ASP A 550 -3.69 -12.29 10.86
CA ASP A 550 -2.54 -11.89 10.04
C ASP A 550 -1.97 -13.11 9.29
N ILE A 551 -2.17 -13.18 7.98
CA ILE A 551 -1.64 -14.22 7.08
C ILE A 551 -0.66 -13.59 6.08
N ILE A 552 0.38 -14.33 5.67
CA ILE A 552 1.38 -13.83 4.73
C ILE A 552 0.93 -14.17 3.32
N LEU A 553 0.79 -13.15 2.47
CA LEU A 553 0.39 -13.29 1.06
C LEU A 553 1.58 -13.21 0.11
N ALA A 554 2.63 -12.47 0.49
CA ALA A 554 3.89 -12.43 -0.24
C ALA A 554 5.04 -12.27 0.74
N ALA A 555 6.18 -12.89 0.44
CA ALA A 555 7.38 -12.85 1.27
C ALA A 555 8.65 -12.73 0.44
N ALA A 556 9.68 -12.10 1.02
CA ALA A 556 11.02 -12.05 0.46
C ALA A 556 12.03 -12.62 1.44
N THR A 557 13.15 -13.12 0.92
CA THR A 557 14.26 -13.56 1.75
C THR A 557 15.58 -13.42 1.00
N TYR A 558 16.69 -13.48 1.74
CA TYR A 558 18.02 -13.59 1.17
C TYR A 558 18.50 -15.04 1.26
N TYR A 559 19.23 -15.50 0.24
CA TYR A 559 19.90 -16.80 0.23
C TYR A 559 21.29 -16.67 -0.37
N GLY A 560 22.34 -16.91 0.41
CA GLY A 560 23.70 -16.59 0.01
C GLY A 560 23.85 -15.08 -0.27
N GLU A 561 24.33 -14.75 -1.46
CA GLU A 561 24.41 -13.36 -1.95
C GLU A 561 23.16 -12.91 -2.72
N GLY A 562 22.28 -13.85 -3.09
CA GLY A 562 21.09 -13.61 -3.87
C GLY A 562 19.82 -13.36 -3.05
N LYS A 563 18.72 -13.21 -3.77
CA LYS A 563 17.42 -12.83 -3.22
C LYS A 563 16.32 -13.68 -3.79
N VAL A 564 15.31 -13.93 -2.98
CA VAL A 564 14.11 -14.68 -3.39
C VAL A 564 12.87 -13.92 -2.98
N ILE A 565 11.90 -13.84 -3.89
CA ILE A 565 10.53 -13.37 -3.61
C ILE A 565 9.55 -14.49 -3.95
N VAL A 566 8.59 -14.69 -3.07
CA VAL A 566 7.50 -15.67 -3.24
C VAL A 566 6.16 -14.96 -3.09
N PHE A 567 5.27 -15.13 -4.08
CA PHE A 567 3.90 -14.64 -4.05
C PHE A 567 2.92 -15.81 -3.97
N GLY A 568 1.94 -15.70 -3.08
CA GLY A 568 0.85 -16.66 -2.91
C GLY A 568 -0.22 -16.59 -3.99
N ASP A 569 -0.19 -15.59 -4.86
CA ASP A 569 -1.17 -15.36 -5.92
C ASP A 569 -0.48 -14.77 -7.16
N THR A 570 -0.88 -15.23 -8.33
CA THR A 570 -0.36 -14.75 -9.62
C THR A 570 -1.10 -13.53 -10.17
N SER A 571 -2.24 -13.15 -9.60
CA SER A 571 -3.15 -12.13 -10.15
C SER A 571 -2.45 -10.79 -10.43
N THR A 572 -1.53 -10.35 -9.57
CA THR A 572 -0.75 -9.11 -9.74
C THR A 572 0.06 -9.08 -11.07
N PHE A 573 0.47 -10.25 -11.58
CA PHE A 573 1.39 -10.38 -12.72
C PHE A 573 0.67 -10.74 -14.02
N GLN A 574 -0.63 -10.97 -13.97
CA GLN A 574 -1.44 -11.33 -15.14
C GLN A 574 -1.71 -10.13 -16.03
N ASN A 575 -1.98 -10.38 -17.29
CA ASN A 575 -2.21 -9.38 -18.34
C ASN A 575 -3.22 -8.30 -17.92
N SER A 576 -4.31 -8.68 -17.28
CA SER A 576 -5.37 -7.76 -16.84
C SER A 576 -4.95 -6.84 -15.71
N ALA A 577 -3.98 -7.24 -14.90
CA ALA A 577 -3.51 -6.48 -13.74
C ALA A 577 -2.38 -5.48 -14.06
N LEU A 578 -1.58 -5.75 -15.10
CA LEU A 578 -0.38 -4.97 -15.40
C LEU A 578 -0.60 -3.45 -15.47
N PRO A 579 -1.68 -2.93 -16.08
CA PRO A 579 -1.90 -1.48 -16.12
C PRO A 579 -2.02 -0.84 -14.74
N TYR A 580 -2.42 -1.60 -13.73
CA TYR A 580 -2.58 -1.16 -12.35
C TYR A 580 -1.33 -1.45 -11.50
N SER A 581 -0.71 -2.62 -11.70
CA SER A 581 0.32 -3.19 -10.82
C SER A 581 1.74 -2.99 -11.33
N TYR A 582 1.95 -2.53 -12.55
CA TYR A 582 3.26 -2.53 -13.15
C TYR A 582 4.30 -1.69 -12.38
N SER A 583 3.90 -0.59 -11.76
CA SER A 583 4.77 0.20 -10.88
C SER A 583 5.32 -0.64 -9.72
N PHE A 584 4.48 -1.47 -9.11
CA PHE A 584 4.87 -2.38 -8.04
C PHE A 584 5.77 -3.51 -8.56
N ILE A 585 5.45 -4.08 -9.72
CA ILE A 585 6.27 -5.12 -10.37
C ILE A 585 7.66 -4.57 -10.70
N TYR A 586 7.74 -3.34 -11.20
CA TYR A 586 9.02 -2.67 -11.46
C TYR A 586 9.88 -2.58 -10.18
N ASN A 587 9.28 -2.23 -9.03
CA ASN A 587 9.99 -2.21 -7.76
C ASN A 587 10.48 -3.60 -7.33
N ILE A 588 9.71 -4.66 -7.61
CA ILE A 588 10.12 -6.06 -7.37
C ILE A 588 11.37 -6.38 -8.16
N ILE A 589 11.34 -6.14 -9.49
CA ILE A 589 12.48 -6.43 -10.37
C ILE A 589 13.70 -5.61 -9.97
N PHE A 590 13.52 -4.30 -9.71
CA PHE A 590 14.60 -3.44 -9.24
C PHE A 590 15.23 -3.94 -7.93
N TRP A 591 14.43 -4.36 -6.95
CA TRP A 591 14.96 -4.89 -5.70
C TRP A 591 15.70 -6.20 -5.89
N LEU A 592 15.19 -7.10 -6.73
CA LEU A 592 15.85 -8.36 -7.08
C LEU A 592 17.21 -8.12 -7.74
N ASP A 593 17.30 -7.12 -8.60
CA ASP A 593 18.53 -6.76 -9.32
C ASP A 593 19.52 -5.93 -8.46
N SER A 594 19.09 -5.28 -7.39
CA SER A 594 19.95 -4.37 -6.61
C SER A 594 21.13 -5.06 -5.92
N GLU A 595 22.22 -4.31 -5.64
CA GLU A 595 23.41 -4.80 -4.90
C GLU A 595 23.17 -5.05 -3.40
N GLN A 596 21.96 -4.81 -2.87
CA GLN A 596 21.68 -5.01 -1.44
C GLN A 596 21.76 -6.50 -1.07
N THR A 597 22.68 -6.86 -0.18
CA THR A 597 22.86 -8.22 0.31
C THR A 597 22.33 -8.42 1.74
N ALA A 598 22.19 -9.69 2.16
CA ALA A 598 21.87 -10.04 3.54
C ALA A 598 22.84 -9.38 4.55
N THR A 599 24.13 -9.36 4.23
CA THR A 599 25.19 -8.80 5.09
C THR A 599 25.02 -7.31 5.29
N THR A 600 24.75 -6.54 4.22
CA THR A 600 24.54 -5.09 4.32
C THR A 600 23.29 -4.77 5.14
N LYS A 601 22.22 -5.53 4.97
CA LYS A 601 20.99 -5.36 5.74
C LYS A 601 21.17 -5.73 7.21
N LEU A 602 21.89 -6.81 7.49
CA LEU A 602 22.20 -7.25 8.86
C LEU A 602 23.06 -6.21 9.61
N LEU A 603 24.08 -5.66 8.96
CA LEU A 603 24.93 -4.61 9.53
C LEU A 603 24.12 -3.35 9.84
N GLN A 604 23.30 -2.89 8.90
CA GLN A 604 22.43 -1.72 9.07
C GLN A 604 21.50 -1.90 10.28
N THR A 605 20.83 -3.06 10.35
CA THR A 605 19.90 -3.40 11.42
C THR A 605 20.63 -3.55 12.75
N GLY A 606 21.76 -4.24 12.78
CA GLY A 606 22.58 -4.45 14.00
C GLY A 606 23.10 -3.14 14.58
N ILE A 607 23.67 -2.27 13.75
CA ILE A 607 24.11 -0.93 14.19
C ILE A 607 22.94 -0.13 14.75
N SER A 608 21.79 -0.17 14.09
CA SER A 608 20.59 0.54 14.54
C SER A 608 20.09 0.06 15.91
N ILE A 609 20.08 -1.25 16.14
CA ILE A 609 19.72 -1.84 17.45
C ILE A 609 20.71 -1.42 18.54
N VAL A 610 22.00 -1.47 18.27
CA VAL A 610 23.04 -1.05 19.22
C VAL A 610 22.88 0.42 19.61
N LEU A 611 22.63 1.30 18.64
CA LEU A 611 22.38 2.73 18.87
C LEU A 611 21.12 2.96 19.70
N LEU A 612 20.04 2.20 19.41
CA LEU A 612 18.80 2.29 20.14
C LEU A 612 18.97 1.83 21.61
N LEU A 613 19.66 0.73 21.83
CA LEU A 613 19.99 0.24 23.19
C LEU A 613 20.87 1.23 23.94
N ALA A 614 21.86 1.84 23.29
CA ALA A 614 22.69 2.89 23.87
C ALA A 614 21.84 4.12 24.24
N THR A 615 20.86 4.50 23.39
CA THR A 615 19.90 5.56 23.72
C THR A 615 19.13 5.24 25.00
N LEU A 616 18.58 4.04 25.10
CA LEU A 616 17.83 3.60 26.28
C LEU A 616 18.71 3.62 27.55
N ILE A 617 19.92 3.07 27.49
CA ILE A 617 20.87 3.08 28.60
C ILE A 617 21.18 4.52 29.05
N LEU A 618 21.46 5.42 28.11
CA LEU A 618 21.72 6.83 28.43
C LEU A 618 20.51 7.53 29.05
N VAL A 619 19.31 7.29 28.55
CA VAL A 619 18.07 7.84 29.13
C VAL A 619 17.85 7.33 30.56
N PHE A 620 18.16 6.04 30.83
CA PHE A 620 18.01 5.46 32.17
C PHE A 620 19.08 5.90 33.18
N THR A 621 20.33 6.04 32.73
CA THR A 621 21.48 6.34 33.62
C THR A 621 21.58 7.83 33.96
N TYR A 622 21.21 8.71 33.00
CA TYR A 622 21.33 10.17 33.20
C TYR A 622 20.11 10.80 33.86
N LYS A 623 19.91 10.46 35.15
CA LYS A 623 18.81 11.02 35.96
C LYS A 623 18.90 12.53 36.21
N LYS A 624 20.08 13.16 36.05
CA LYS A 624 20.33 14.57 36.42
C LYS A 624 20.01 15.59 35.34
N THR A 625 19.97 15.17 34.08
CA THR A 625 19.68 16.06 32.96
C THR A 625 18.44 15.54 32.23
N ARG A 626 17.26 15.90 32.76
CA ARG A 626 16.02 15.59 32.06
C ARG A 626 15.93 16.49 30.83
N ILE A 627 16.00 15.85 29.67
CA ILE A 627 15.81 16.52 28.39
C ILE A 627 14.32 16.83 28.28
N PRO A 628 13.95 18.01 27.75
CA PRO A 628 12.55 18.30 27.45
C PRO A 628 11.94 17.20 26.62
N SER A 629 10.75 16.73 26.98
CA SER A 629 10.00 15.68 26.27
C SER A 629 9.82 15.95 24.79
N ALA A 630 9.86 17.21 24.39
CA ALA A 630 9.72 17.63 23.01
C ALA A 630 10.93 17.32 22.10
N ILE A 631 12.15 17.22 22.65
CA ILE A 631 13.34 17.08 21.82
C ILE A 631 13.47 15.70 21.21
N PHE A 632 13.06 14.63 21.92
CA PHE A 632 13.08 13.27 21.40
C PHE A 632 12.13 13.07 20.21
N PRO A 633 10.84 13.48 20.29
CA PRO A 633 9.95 13.43 19.14
C PRO A 633 10.46 14.23 17.94
N ILE A 634 11.05 15.40 18.16
CA ILE A 634 11.61 16.21 17.07
C ILE A 634 12.77 15.47 16.40
N ALA A 635 13.72 14.91 17.16
CA ALA A 635 14.86 14.19 16.63
C ALA A 635 14.39 12.96 15.84
N PHE A 636 13.41 12.22 16.35
CA PHE A 636 12.80 11.06 15.70
C PHE A 636 12.11 11.45 14.39
N THR A 637 11.24 12.45 14.42
CA THR A 637 10.50 12.91 13.24
C THR A 637 11.44 13.48 12.17
N LEU A 638 12.47 14.22 12.58
CA LEU A 638 13.46 14.76 11.65
C LEU A 638 14.22 13.62 10.95
N ALA A 639 14.60 12.56 11.68
CA ALA A 639 15.25 11.40 11.08
C ALA A 639 14.34 10.69 10.08
N LEU A 640 13.07 10.47 10.43
CA LEU A 640 12.06 9.93 9.52
C LEU A 640 11.89 10.81 8.28
N SER A 641 11.72 12.12 8.48
CA SER A 641 11.53 13.03 7.34
C SER A 641 12.71 13.01 6.39
N ILE A 642 13.94 12.96 6.91
CA ILE A 642 15.15 12.86 6.07
C ILE A 642 15.18 11.52 5.32
N SER A 643 14.90 10.38 5.98
CA SER A 643 14.89 9.10 5.28
C SER A 643 13.83 9.03 4.18
N PHE A 644 12.64 9.57 4.44
CA PHE A 644 11.58 9.63 3.42
C PHE A 644 11.85 10.63 2.29
N LEU A 645 12.72 11.61 2.48
CA LEU A 645 13.23 12.48 1.40
C LEU A 645 14.34 11.80 0.60
N VAL A 646 15.13 10.94 1.25
CA VAL A 646 16.27 10.25 0.62
C VAL A 646 15.84 8.96 -0.08
N ASN A 647 14.88 8.21 0.49
CA ASN A 647 14.44 6.93 -0.07
C ASN A 647 14.00 7.01 -1.55
N PRO A 648 13.21 8.03 -2.00
CA PRO A 648 12.87 8.15 -3.41
C PRO A 648 14.08 8.36 -4.33
N LEU A 649 15.18 8.90 -3.81
CA LEU A 649 16.40 9.08 -4.60
C LEU A 649 17.20 7.79 -4.76
N LEU A 650 16.90 6.77 -3.94
CA LEU A 650 17.53 5.46 -3.96
C LEU A 650 16.75 4.45 -4.79
N ILE A 651 15.47 4.70 -5.04
CA ILE A 651 14.61 3.87 -5.89
C ILE A 651 14.40 4.65 -7.18
N PRO A 652 14.85 4.16 -8.33
CA PRO A 652 14.63 4.86 -9.58
C PRO A 652 13.14 4.93 -9.90
N ASP A 653 12.72 6.05 -10.43
CA ASP A 653 11.39 6.15 -11.03
C ASP A 653 11.26 5.13 -12.15
N MET A 654 10.11 4.47 -12.20
CA MET A 654 9.79 3.56 -13.29
C MET A 654 10.05 4.25 -14.63
N GLN A 655 11.02 3.73 -15.38
CA GLN A 655 11.29 4.15 -16.74
C GLN A 655 10.55 3.17 -17.67
N ILE A 656 9.68 3.69 -18.49
CA ILE A 656 9.01 2.92 -19.53
C ILE A 656 9.05 3.74 -20.81
N SER A 657 9.41 3.11 -21.90
CA SER A 657 9.58 3.73 -23.22
C SER A 657 8.63 3.08 -24.24
N GLY A 658 8.42 3.75 -25.35
CA GLY A 658 7.54 3.27 -26.41
C GLY A 658 6.15 3.91 -26.38
N ASN A 659 5.15 3.21 -26.90
CA ASN A 659 3.78 3.71 -27.02
C ASN A 659 3.00 3.64 -25.70
N VAL A 660 3.46 4.39 -24.69
CA VAL A 660 2.80 4.43 -23.38
C VAL A 660 1.52 5.25 -23.47
N VAL A 661 0.44 4.72 -22.91
CA VAL A 661 -0.85 5.39 -22.75
C VAL A 661 -1.15 5.51 -21.26
N TYR A 662 -1.26 6.71 -20.74
CA TYR A 662 -1.76 6.89 -19.39
C TYR A 662 -3.27 7.09 -19.42
N ILE A 663 -3.95 6.41 -18.51
CA ILE A 663 -5.40 6.53 -18.29
C ILE A 663 -5.59 7.21 -16.94
N ASP A 664 -6.28 8.33 -16.94
CA ASP A 664 -6.52 9.10 -15.73
C ASP A 664 -7.51 8.40 -14.79
N ALA A 665 -7.17 8.37 -13.52
CA ALA A 665 -8.03 7.96 -12.42
C ALA A 665 -7.90 8.94 -11.23
N SER A 666 -7.42 10.18 -11.49
CA SER A 666 -7.19 11.19 -10.46
C SER A 666 -8.35 12.18 -10.33
N HIS A 667 -9.22 12.29 -11.33
CA HIS A 667 -10.34 13.23 -11.37
C HIS A 667 -11.71 12.59 -11.09
N ASN A 668 -11.72 11.45 -10.37
CA ASN A 668 -12.94 10.69 -10.04
C ASN A 668 -13.78 10.38 -11.29
N GLU A 669 -13.15 9.74 -12.26
CA GLU A 669 -13.74 9.35 -13.53
C GLU A 669 -14.93 8.40 -13.34
N ARG A 670 -15.83 8.39 -14.31
CA ARG A 670 -17.04 7.54 -14.29
C ARG A 670 -16.80 6.15 -14.83
N PHE A 671 -15.68 5.55 -14.52
CA PHE A 671 -15.46 4.13 -14.74
C PHE A 671 -15.12 3.41 -13.42
N ASN A 672 -15.30 2.11 -13.44
CA ASN A 672 -14.96 1.26 -12.31
C ASN A 672 -13.55 0.70 -12.51
N LEU A 673 -12.69 0.86 -11.49
CA LEU A 673 -11.36 0.22 -11.47
C LEU A 673 -11.44 -1.27 -11.10
N GLU A 674 -12.58 -1.72 -10.58
CA GLU A 674 -12.85 -3.13 -10.34
C GLU A 674 -12.98 -3.84 -11.69
N PRO A 675 -12.17 -4.88 -11.99
CA PRO A 675 -12.26 -5.59 -13.24
C PRO A 675 -13.59 -6.36 -13.35
N PHE A 676 -13.92 -6.73 -14.59
CA PHE A 676 -15.06 -7.59 -14.92
C PHE A 676 -16.46 -7.03 -14.61
N THR A 677 -16.64 -5.72 -14.69
CA THR A 677 -17.96 -5.07 -14.64
C THR A 677 -18.24 -4.32 -15.94
N ASP A 678 -19.50 -4.11 -16.27
CA ASP A 678 -19.93 -3.35 -17.47
C ASP A 678 -19.37 -1.92 -17.53
N LYS A 679 -19.05 -1.37 -16.35
CA LYS A 679 -18.48 -0.02 -16.20
C LYS A 679 -16.95 -0.01 -16.07
N SER A 680 -16.30 -1.14 -16.21
CA SER A 680 -14.84 -1.25 -16.25
C SER A 680 -14.28 -0.78 -17.59
N ILE A 681 -12.96 -0.69 -17.68
CA ILE A 681 -12.22 -0.27 -18.88
C ILE A 681 -11.21 -1.33 -19.32
N ASN A 682 -11.38 -2.56 -18.87
CA ASN A 682 -10.45 -3.66 -19.20
C ASN A 682 -10.50 -4.02 -20.69
N GLY A 683 -11.67 -3.92 -21.32
CA GLY A 683 -11.79 -4.07 -22.77
C GLY A 683 -10.99 -3.02 -23.54
N LEU A 684 -11.03 -1.74 -23.13
CA LEU A 684 -10.19 -0.69 -23.69
C LEU A 684 -8.70 -1.01 -23.48
N ILE A 685 -8.31 -1.39 -22.27
CA ILE A 685 -6.93 -1.74 -21.90
C ILE A 685 -6.40 -2.85 -22.81
N LEU A 686 -7.14 -3.94 -22.97
CA LEU A 686 -6.72 -5.07 -23.82
C LEU A 686 -6.63 -4.65 -25.30
N ASN A 687 -7.56 -3.83 -25.78
CA ASN A 687 -7.51 -3.33 -27.13
C ASN A 687 -6.29 -2.42 -27.37
N LEU A 688 -5.93 -1.57 -26.41
CA LEU A 688 -4.69 -0.79 -26.46
C LEU A 688 -3.46 -1.71 -26.53
N ASN A 689 -3.39 -2.72 -25.65
CA ASN A 689 -2.29 -3.69 -25.62
C ASN A 689 -2.17 -4.45 -26.96
N ARG A 690 -3.29 -4.90 -27.53
CA ARG A 690 -3.33 -5.58 -28.84
C ARG A 690 -2.84 -4.69 -29.97
N ASN A 691 -2.99 -3.39 -29.86
CA ASN A 691 -2.51 -2.40 -30.84
C ASN A 691 -1.08 -1.90 -30.53
N GLY A 692 -0.36 -2.53 -29.60
CA GLY A 692 1.04 -2.21 -29.30
C GLY A 692 1.22 -1.00 -28.39
N PHE A 693 0.17 -0.59 -27.69
CA PHE A 693 0.26 0.42 -26.64
C PHE A 693 0.40 -0.24 -25.27
N LEU A 694 0.99 0.51 -24.34
CA LEU A 694 1.19 0.09 -22.96
C LEU A 694 0.35 0.98 -22.02
N PRO A 695 -0.90 0.63 -21.76
CA PRO A 695 -1.75 1.40 -20.85
C PRO A 695 -1.30 1.27 -19.40
N ILE A 696 -1.29 2.40 -18.67
CA ILE A 696 -0.98 2.50 -17.24
C ILE A 696 -2.00 3.45 -16.61
N ILE A 697 -2.60 3.02 -15.51
CA ILE A 697 -3.56 3.82 -14.74
C ILE A 697 -2.80 4.82 -13.85
N LEU A 698 -3.15 6.11 -13.95
CA LEU A 698 -2.63 7.18 -13.10
C LEU A 698 -3.68 7.63 -12.09
N ARG A 699 -3.39 7.43 -10.81
CA ARG A 699 -4.26 7.86 -9.69
C ARG A 699 -3.94 9.27 -9.17
N GLU A 700 -2.89 9.87 -9.67
CA GLU A 700 -2.48 11.24 -9.42
C GLU A 700 -2.07 11.86 -10.74
N PHE A 701 -2.43 13.13 -10.95
CA PHE A 701 -2.03 13.87 -12.14
C PHE A 701 -0.52 14.19 -12.10
N LEU A 702 0.28 13.26 -12.62
CA LEU A 702 1.74 13.34 -12.60
C LEU A 702 2.27 13.86 -13.94
N GLN A 703 2.45 15.19 -14.02
CA GLN A 703 2.90 15.87 -15.25
C GLN A 703 4.16 15.24 -15.85
N GLY A 704 5.17 14.92 -15.04
CA GLY A 704 6.43 14.33 -15.50
C GLY A 704 6.31 12.91 -16.10
N LYS A 705 5.27 12.15 -15.75
CA LYS A 705 4.93 10.88 -16.40
C LYS A 705 4.15 11.12 -17.68
N ILE A 706 3.08 11.92 -17.62
CA ILE A 706 2.22 12.22 -18.77
C ILE A 706 3.05 12.82 -19.93
N GLU A 707 4.01 13.69 -19.66
CA GLU A 707 4.88 14.32 -20.67
C GLU A 707 5.70 13.29 -21.49
N LYS A 708 5.95 12.10 -20.93
CA LYS A 708 6.69 11.01 -21.57
C LYS A 708 5.78 10.02 -22.33
N SER A 709 4.46 10.18 -22.25
CA SER A 709 3.51 9.30 -22.93
C SER A 709 3.13 9.81 -24.30
N LYS A 710 2.62 8.91 -25.14
CA LYS A 710 2.05 9.24 -26.44
C LYS A 710 0.61 9.74 -26.32
N ILE A 711 -0.18 9.10 -25.47
CA ILE A 711 -1.61 9.35 -25.31
C ILE A 711 -1.95 9.47 -23.82
N PHE A 712 -2.83 10.40 -23.49
CA PHE A 712 -3.44 10.54 -22.18
C PHE A 712 -4.96 10.51 -22.30
N ILE A 713 -5.61 9.57 -21.61
CA ILE A 713 -7.06 9.33 -21.70
C ILE A 713 -7.76 9.86 -20.46
N LEU A 714 -8.79 10.67 -20.67
CA LEU A 714 -9.72 11.19 -19.67
C LEU A 714 -11.11 10.65 -20.00
N ASN A 715 -11.73 9.89 -19.08
CA ASN A 715 -13.06 9.33 -19.30
C ASN A 715 -14.08 9.88 -18.31
N ALA A 716 -14.88 10.84 -18.73
CA ALA A 716 -15.93 11.48 -17.94
C ALA A 716 -15.46 11.90 -16.54
N PRO A 717 -14.44 12.74 -16.39
CA PRO A 717 -13.98 13.23 -15.12
C PRO A 717 -15.14 13.96 -14.40
N THR A 718 -15.28 13.75 -13.10
CA THR A 718 -16.27 14.44 -12.27
C THR A 718 -15.67 15.58 -11.45
N GLN A 719 -14.37 15.54 -11.22
CA GLN A 719 -13.61 16.63 -10.64
C GLN A 719 -13.05 17.54 -11.74
N SER A 720 -13.26 18.85 -11.60
CA SER A 720 -12.82 19.83 -12.60
C SER A 720 -11.29 19.89 -12.72
N LEU A 721 -10.81 19.92 -13.94
CA LEU A 721 -9.40 20.21 -14.26
C LEU A 721 -9.03 21.61 -13.78
N THR A 722 -7.90 21.72 -13.09
CA THR A 722 -7.35 23.02 -12.65
C THR A 722 -6.76 23.80 -13.83
N THR A 723 -6.56 25.09 -13.64
CA THR A 723 -5.92 25.93 -14.68
C THR A 723 -4.52 25.45 -15.03
N ASP A 724 -3.73 25.02 -14.01
CA ASP A 724 -2.38 24.52 -14.21
C ASP A 724 -2.36 23.22 -15.00
N GLU A 725 -3.31 22.31 -14.76
CA GLU A 725 -3.48 21.06 -15.51
C GLU A 725 -3.88 21.34 -16.96
N ILE A 726 -4.80 22.28 -17.20
CA ILE A 726 -5.20 22.66 -18.57
C ILE A 726 -4.03 23.29 -19.33
N ASP A 727 -3.21 24.10 -18.67
CA ASP A 727 -2.02 24.71 -19.29
C ASP A 727 -0.94 23.66 -19.59
N PHE A 728 -0.78 22.68 -18.68
CA PHE A 728 0.07 21.52 -18.92
C PHE A 728 -0.43 20.70 -20.11
N ILE A 729 -1.73 20.36 -20.17
CA ILE A 729 -2.36 19.62 -21.29
C ILE A 729 -2.11 20.35 -22.62
N ASN A 730 -2.25 21.67 -22.64
CA ASN A 730 -1.98 22.47 -23.85
C ASN A 730 -0.50 22.36 -24.29
N LYS A 731 0.44 22.42 -23.35
CA LYS A 731 1.87 22.23 -23.61
C LYS A 731 2.16 20.81 -24.13
N TYR A 732 1.58 19.80 -23.47
CA TYR A 732 1.72 18.40 -23.81
C TYR A 732 1.26 18.13 -25.26
N MET A 733 0.08 18.61 -25.65
CA MET A 733 -0.42 18.48 -27.03
C MET A 733 0.45 19.26 -28.03
N SER A 734 0.91 20.45 -27.67
CA SER A 734 1.79 21.25 -28.55
C SER A 734 3.11 20.53 -28.84
N ASN A 735 3.58 19.67 -27.94
CA ASN A 735 4.79 18.86 -28.09
C ASN A 735 4.57 17.51 -28.80
N GLY A 736 3.35 17.15 -29.17
CA GLY A 736 3.04 15.90 -29.88
C GLY A 736 2.18 14.91 -29.11
N GLY A 737 1.84 15.20 -27.83
CA GLY A 737 0.96 14.37 -27.04
C GLY A 737 -0.49 14.43 -27.53
N ILE A 738 -1.23 13.36 -27.33
CA ILE A 738 -2.64 13.24 -27.72
C ILE A 738 -3.49 13.08 -26.47
N ILE A 739 -4.54 13.89 -26.36
CA ILE A 739 -5.58 13.72 -25.34
C ILE A 739 -6.78 13.04 -25.98
N ILE A 740 -7.29 11.99 -25.34
CA ILE A 740 -8.60 11.42 -25.62
C ILE A 740 -9.51 11.75 -24.47
N LEU A 741 -10.54 12.55 -24.73
CA LEU A 741 -11.56 12.91 -23.75
C LEU A 741 -12.90 12.30 -24.18
N ALA A 742 -13.39 11.32 -23.43
CA ALA A 742 -14.74 10.80 -23.60
C ALA A 742 -15.67 11.42 -22.53
N THR A 743 -16.68 12.18 -22.98
CA THR A 743 -17.63 12.83 -22.06
C THR A 743 -18.93 13.20 -22.78
N GLY A 744 -20.07 13.01 -22.11
CA GLY A 744 -21.38 13.40 -22.63
C GLY A 744 -21.83 14.78 -22.13
N TYR A 745 -22.98 15.25 -22.63
CA TYR A 745 -23.56 16.52 -22.16
C TYR A 745 -23.78 16.57 -20.63
N PRO A 746 -24.28 15.51 -19.99
CA PRO A 746 -24.46 15.50 -18.53
C PRO A 746 -23.14 15.56 -17.72
N ASP A 747 -22.04 15.13 -18.33
CA ASP A 747 -20.75 14.94 -17.67
C ASP A 747 -19.71 16.00 -18.02
N LYS A 748 -20.01 16.89 -18.98
CA LYS A 748 -19.04 17.85 -19.53
C LYS A 748 -18.59 18.93 -18.56
N GLU A 749 -19.30 19.14 -17.43
CA GLU A 749 -19.04 20.27 -16.54
C GLU A 749 -17.60 20.33 -16.04
N ALA A 750 -17.04 19.18 -15.63
CA ALA A 750 -15.66 19.08 -15.15
C ALA A 750 -14.63 19.40 -16.25
N SER A 751 -14.93 19.08 -17.52
CA SER A 751 -14.07 19.32 -18.68
C SER A 751 -14.38 20.64 -19.40
N ASN A 752 -15.36 21.40 -18.96
CA ASN A 752 -15.91 22.56 -19.71
C ASN A 752 -14.87 23.65 -20.00
N ASN A 753 -13.94 23.88 -19.08
CA ASN A 753 -12.85 24.85 -19.27
C ASN A 753 -11.88 24.39 -20.37
N LEU A 754 -11.59 23.09 -20.44
CA LEU A 754 -10.77 22.49 -21.50
C LEU A 754 -11.50 22.59 -22.86
N LEU A 755 -12.77 22.20 -22.91
CA LEU A 755 -13.59 22.25 -24.11
C LEU A 755 -13.67 23.66 -24.70
N LYS A 756 -13.96 24.66 -23.87
CA LYS A 756 -14.03 26.08 -24.29
C LYS A 756 -12.70 26.60 -24.84
N LYS A 757 -11.57 26.19 -24.29
CA LYS A 757 -10.23 26.59 -24.73
C LYS A 757 -9.98 26.20 -26.20
N TYR A 758 -10.59 25.07 -26.64
CA TYR A 758 -10.46 24.56 -28.01
C TYR A 758 -11.70 24.79 -28.88
N SER A 759 -12.58 25.71 -28.48
CA SER A 759 -13.80 26.05 -29.20
C SER A 759 -14.71 24.83 -29.45
N LEU A 760 -14.75 23.93 -28.51
CA LEU A 760 -15.60 22.74 -28.49
C LEU A 760 -16.79 22.95 -27.55
N ASP A 761 -17.96 22.48 -27.96
CA ASP A 761 -19.13 22.38 -27.09
C ASP A 761 -19.92 21.12 -27.44
N ILE A 762 -20.67 20.61 -26.46
CA ILE A 762 -21.55 19.44 -26.59
C ILE A 762 -22.99 19.93 -26.38
N LEU A 763 -23.85 19.68 -27.36
CA LEU A 763 -25.23 20.14 -27.35
C LEU A 763 -26.11 19.20 -26.54
N ASN A 764 -27.16 19.77 -25.93
CA ASN A 764 -28.16 19.00 -25.18
C ASN A 764 -29.18 18.37 -26.16
N VAL A 765 -28.73 17.47 -27.00
CA VAL A 765 -29.58 16.70 -27.94
C VAL A 765 -29.16 15.23 -27.78
N PRO A 766 -29.91 14.43 -26.98
CA PRO A 766 -29.55 13.03 -26.79
C PRO A 766 -29.67 12.25 -28.08
N LEU A 767 -28.60 11.54 -28.44
CA LEU A 767 -28.53 10.65 -29.56
C LEU A 767 -28.19 9.24 -29.05
N GLY A 768 -28.83 8.24 -29.63
CA GLY A 768 -28.56 6.85 -29.26
C GLY A 768 -29.60 6.23 -28.33
N PRO A 769 -29.51 4.95 -28.03
CA PRO A 769 -28.48 4.02 -28.57
C PRO A 769 -28.65 3.78 -30.08
N PHE A 770 -27.56 3.70 -30.78
CA PHE A 770 -27.52 3.31 -32.19
C PHE A 770 -26.21 2.60 -32.51
N PRO A 771 -26.15 1.73 -33.57
CA PRO A 771 -27.30 1.27 -34.34
C PRO A 771 -28.34 0.58 -33.46
N TYR A 772 -29.60 0.52 -33.90
CA TYR A 772 -30.68 -0.10 -33.16
C TYR A 772 -30.61 -1.60 -33.37
N VAL A 773 -30.06 -2.32 -32.44
CA VAL A 773 -29.59 -3.71 -32.55
C VAL A 773 -30.72 -4.74 -32.50
N GLU A 774 -31.97 -4.36 -32.06
CA GLU A 774 -33.05 -5.33 -31.87
C GLU A 774 -33.63 -5.91 -33.16
N GLU A 775 -33.44 -5.27 -34.32
CA GLU A 775 -34.06 -5.73 -35.56
C GLU A 775 -33.15 -6.62 -36.45
N ASN A 776 -31.80 -6.39 -36.46
CA ASN A 776 -30.83 -7.22 -37.20
C ASN A 776 -29.42 -7.11 -36.62
N PRO A 777 -29.05 -7.88 -35.61
CA PRO A 777 -27.76 -7.78 -34.97
C PRO A 777 -26.57 -8.02 -35.93
N GLU A 778 -26.68 -8.93 -36.89
CA GLU A 778 -25.60 -9.30 -37.83
C GLU A 778 -25.30 -8.20 -38.86
N GLU A 779 -26.29 -7.35 -39.22
CA GLU A 779 -26.11 -6.29 -40.22
C GLU A 779 -25.28 -5.12 -39.68
N TYR A 780 -25.32 -4.86 -38.37
CA TYR A 780 -24.69 -3.68 -37.76
C TYR A 780 -23.48 -4.02 -36.89
N GLU A 781 -23.06 -5.26 -36.80
CA GLU A 781 -21.97 -5.71 -35.95
C GLU A 781 -20.64 -4.98 -36.18
N ASN A 782 -20.39 -4.58 -37.45
CA ASN A 782 -19.19 -3.84 -37.85
C ASN A 782 -19.35 -2.32 -37.77
N GLU A 783 -20.51 -1.80 -37.40
CA GLU A 783 -20.70 -0.37 -37.21
C GLU A 783 -20.39 0.06 -35.78
N PRO A 784 -19.80 1.26 -35.58
CA PRO A 784 -19.57 1.79 -34.24
C PRO A 784 -20.86 2.01 -33.46
N ARG A 785 -20.89 1.58 -32.24
CA ARG A 785 -22.00 1.68 -31.33
C ARG A 785 -21.81 2.84 -30.34
N PHE A 786 -22.81 3.71 -30.26
CA PHE A 786 -22.89 4.78 -29.29
C PHE A 786 -24.15 4.60 -28.43
N VAL A 787 -23.96 4.65 -27.11
CA VAL A 787 -25.05 4.36 -26.15
C VAL A 787 -25.69 5.63 -25.64
N ASP A 788 -24.89 6.62 -25.27
CA ASP A 788 -25.31 7.88 -24.65
C ASP A 788 -24.49 9.03 -25.23
N SER A 789 -24.73 9.32 -26.49
CA SER A 789 -23.96 10.28 -27.27
C SER A 789 -24.71 11.61 -27.50
N TRP A 790 -23.96 12.65 -27.84
CA TRP A 790 -24.40 14.02 -27.94
C TRP A 790 -23.69 14.74 -29.06
N PRO A 791 -24.34 15.61 -29.86
CA PRO A 791 -23.66 16.31 -30.93
C PRO A 791 -22.56 17.25 -30.43
N ILE A 792 -21.41 17.23 -31.11
CA ILE A 792 -20.29 18.13 -30.88
C ILE A 792 -20.42 19.32 -31.86
N VAL A 793 -20.26 20.53 -31.31
CA VAL A 793 -20.04 21.75 -32.11
C VAL A 793 -18.58 22.13 -32.03
N PHE A 794 -17.95 22.40 -33.17
CA PHE A 794 -16.55 22.75 -33.25
C PHE A 794 -16.31 23.70 -34.43
N ASN A 795 -15.12 24.32 -34.44
CA ASN A 795 -14.67 25.12 -35.57
C ASN A 795 -14.03 24.25 -36.64
N GLU A 796 -14.67 24.10 -37.80
CA GLU A 796 -14.21 23.26 -38.90
C GLU A 796 -12.84 23.64 -39.46
N ASN A 797 -12.38 24.88 -39.24
CA ASN A 797 -11.02 25.30 -39.61
C ASN A 797 -9.95 24.79 -38.65
N GLN A 798 -10.30 24.32 -37.44
CA GLN A 798 -9.40 23.87 -36.40
C GLN A 798 -9.51 22.38 -36.09
N GLY A 799 -10.62 21.77 -36.45
CA GLY A 799 -10.90 20.37 -36.14
C GLY A 799 -11.45 19.63 -37.33
N ARG A 800 -11.41 18.29 -37.26
CA ARG A 800 -12.05 17.38 -38.21
C ARG A 800 -12.89 16.35 -37.46
N SER A 801 -13.97 15.92 -38.09
CA SER A 801 -14.78 14.83 -37.59
C SER A 801 -14.14 13.48 -37.90
N PHE A 802 -14.10 12.62 -36.86
CA PHE A 802 -13.69 11.22 -36.97
C PHE A 802 -14.87 10.29 -37.15
N TYR A 803 -16.03 10.66 -36.60
CA TYR A 803 -17.27 9.91 -36.77
C TYR A 803 -18.49 10.85 -36.76
N ASN A 804 -19.34 10.64 -37.78
CA ASN A 804 -20.60 11.36 -37.95
C ASN A 804 -21.77 10.39 -37.96
N PHE A 805 -22.84 10.76 -37.27
CA PHE A 805 -24.12 10.13 -37.41
C PHE A 805 -25.00 10.98 -38.32
N SER A 806 -25.44 10.43 -39.42
CA SER A 806 -26.27 11.14 -40.41
C SER A 806 -27.71 10.70 -40.26
N TRP A 807 -28.57 11.71 -39.87
CA TRP A 807 -30.01 11.52 -39.87
C TRP A 807 -30.67 12.75 -40.39
N TYR A 808 -31.07 13.16 -41.33
CA TYR A 808 -31.49 14.45 -41.96
C TYR A 808 -30.37 15.51 -41.97
N ILE A 809 -29.59 15.61 -40.91
CA ILE A 809 -28.36 16.41 -40.77
C ILE A 809 -27.28 15.55 -40.20
N ASP A 810 -26.04 15.96 -40.44
CA ASP A 810 -24.88 15.27 -39.89
C ASP A 810 -24.60 15.75 -38.47
N TYR A 811 -24.53 14.80 -37.51
CA TYR A 811 -24.17 15.03 -36.13
C TYR A 811 -22.74 14.50 -35.89
N HIS A 812 -21.83 15.35 -35.46
CA HIS A 812 -20.45 14.96 -35.13
C HIS A 812 -20.41 14.34 -33.73
N LEU A 813 -19.90 13.15 -33.60
CA LEU A 813 -19.80 12.41 -32.35
C LEU A 813 -18.38 12.18 -31.88
N MET A 814 -17.43 12.19 -32.79
CA MET A 814 -15.99 12.20 -32.52
C MET A 814 -15.32 13.30 -33.33
N VAL A 815 -14.63 14.19 -32.65
CA VAL A 815 -13.97 15.34 -33.28
C VAL A 815 -12.53 15.43 -32.75
N PHE A 816 -11.58 15.53 -33.67
CA PHE A 816 -10.17 15.79 -33.36
C PHE A 816 -9.81 17.23 -33.66
N VAL A 817 -9.30 17.94 -32.66
CA VAL A 817 -8.78 19.31 -32.80
C VAL A 817 -7.26 19.25 -32.68
N LYS A 818 -6.57 19.68 -33.75
CA LYS A 818 -5.11 19.71 -33.78
C LYS A 818 -4.57 20.86 -32.94
N GLN A 819 -3.57 20.57 -32.11
CA GLN A 819 -2.84 21.56 -31.30
C GLN A 819 -1.34 21.32 -31.40
N GLY A 820 -0.63 22.17 -32.14
CA GLY A 820 0.80 21.94 -32.38
C GLY A 820 1.07 20.66 -33.16
N LYS A 821 1.88 19.78 -32.59
CA LYS A 821 2.20 18.46 -33.15
C LYS A 821 1.22 17.36 -32.75
N GLY A 822 0.44 17.56 -31.71
CA GLY A 822 -0.56 16.63 -31.20
C GLY A 822 -1.98 17.17 -31.29
N GLY A 823 -2.86 16.82 -30.34
CA GLY A 823 -4.23 17.32 -30.34
C GLY A 823 -5.16 16.65 -29.35
N LEU A 824 -6.40 17.09 -29.37
CA LEU A 824 -7.49 16.61 -28.54
C LEU A 824 -8.53 15.87 -29.37
N LEU A 825 -8.75 14.59 -29.09
CA LEU A 825 -9.89 13.82 -29.56
C LEU A 825 -11.01 13.91 -28.53
N LEU A 826 -12.14 14.51 -28.88
CA LEU A 826 -13.36 14.51 -28.09
C LEU A 826 -14.30 13.41 -28.61
N ILE A 827 -14.71 12.52 -27.73
CA ILE A 827 -15.75 11.50 -27.93
C ILE A 827 -16.95 11.92 -27.09
N SER A 828 -18.07 12.23 -27.74
CA SER A 828 -19.24 12.75 -27.03
C SER A 828 -20.15 11.70 -26.43
N ASP A 829 -19.58 10.62 -25.97
CA ASP A 829 -20.25 9.54 -25.24
C ASP A 829 -19.35 9.08 -24.08
N SER A 830 -19.78 9.32 -22.83
CA SER A 830 -19.02 8.94 -21.62
C SER A 830 -18.93 7.42 -21.42
N GLN A 831 -19.74 6.65 -22.11
CA GLN A 831 -19.81 5.19 -22.00
C GLN A 831 -19.08 4.48 -23.15
N TYR A 832 -18.60 5.22 -24.16
CA TYR A 832 -18.00 4.64 -25.36
C TYR A 832 -16.80 3.75 -25.05
N LEU A 833 -15.94 4.14 -24.10
CA LEU A 833 -14.72 3.43 -23.74
C LEU A 833 -14.93 2.33 -22.69
N LEU A 834 -16.16 2.12 -22.19
CA LEU A 834 -16.45 1.13 -21.16
C LEU A 834 -16.58 -0.28 -21.74
N ASP A 835 -16.32 -1.29 -20.92
CA ASP A 835 -16.33 -2.71 -21.29
C ASP A 835 -17.62 -3.13 -22.00
N LYS A 836 -18.79 -2.72 -21.49
CA LYS A 836 -20.08 -3.01 -22.11
C LYS A 836 -20.23 -2.53 -23.55
N ASN A 837 -19.40 -1.60 -23.97
CA ASN A 837 -19.46 -0.97 -25.28
C ASN A 837 -18.27 -1.28 -26.20
N VAL A 838 -17.18 -1.82 -25.64
CA VAL A 838 -15.99 -2.23 -26.36
C VAL A 838 -15.87 -3.76 -26.33
N GLU A 839 -15.57 -4.30 -25.17
CA GLU A 839 -15.42 -5.72 -24.95
C GLU A 839 -15.61 -6.03 -23.46
N SER A 840 -16.51 -6.97 -23.17
CA SER A 840 -16.83 -7.41 -21.83
C SER A 840 -16.45 -8.88 -21.60
N ILE A 841 -16.81 -9.43 -20.46
CA ILE A 841 -16.60 -10.86 -20.15
C ILE A 841 -17.31 -11.80 -21.12
N TYR A 842 -18.48 -11.37 -21.61
CA TYR A 842 -19.37 -12.25 -22.39
C TYR A 842 -19.53 -11.82 -23.83
N ASP A 843 -19.23 -10.56 -24.12
CA ASP A 843 -19.60 -9.96 -25.40
C ASP A 843 -18.61 -8.87 -25.82
N TYR A 844 -18.51 -8.59 -27.11
CA TYR A 844 -17.67 -7.54 -27.66
C TYR A 844 -18.34 -6.89 -28.87
N TRP A 845 -17.95 -5.64 -29.16
CA TRP A 845 -18.52 -4.89 -30.29
C TRP A 845 -17.45 -4.62 -31.35
N PRO A 846 -17.40 -5.40 -32.45
CA PRO A 846 -16.38 -5.29 -33.48
C PRO A 846 -16.25 -3.89 -34.07
N GLY A 847 -17.36 -3.20 -34.36
CA GLY A 847 -17.36 -1.85 -34.91
C GLY A 847 -16.61 -0.83 -34.04
N ASN A 848 -16.79 -0.87 -32.73
CA ASN A 848 -16.05 0.02 -31.82
C ASN A 848 -14.57 -0.34 -31.74
N ILE A 849 -14.24 -1.63 -31.74
CA ILE A 849 -12.87 -2.12 -31.74
C ILE A 849 -12.13 -1.66 -33.02
N ILE A 850 -12.77 -1.80 -34.19
CA ILE A 850 -12.22 -1.37 -35.48
C ILE A 850 -12.02 0.14 -35.51
N LEU A 851 -13.02 0.92 -35.06
CA LEU A 851 -12.89 2.36 -35.02
C LEU A 851 -11.77 2.83 -34.07
N LEU A 852 -11.67 2.26 -32.87
CA LEU A 852 -10.57 2.54 -31.94
C LEU A 852 -9.20 2.20 -32.56
N LYS A 853 -9.09 1.05 -33.20
CA LYS A 853 -7.87 0.66 -33.94
C LYS A 853 -7.49 1.70 -35.00
N ASN A 854 -8.43 2.08 -35.87
CA ASN A 854 -8.18 3.07 -36.91
C ASN A 854 -7.73 4.43 -36.34
N ILE A 855 -8.33 4.86 -35.23
CA ILE A 855 -7.93 6.05 -34.51
C ILE A 855 -6.50 5.94 -33.98
N MET A 856 -6.15 4.79 -33.39
CA MET A 856 -4.81 4.53 -32.84
C MET A 856 -3.75 4.47 -33.92
N ASP A 857 -4.03 3.80 -35.06
CA ASP A 857 -3.16 3.73 -36.22
C ASP A 857 -2.87 5.13 -36.77
N GLU A 858 -3.90 5.98 -36.87
CA GLU A 858 -3.73 7.35 -37.32
C GLU A 858 -2.87 8.18 -36.31
N PHE A 859 -3.03 8.00 -35.02
CA PHE A 859 -2.23 8.70 -34.03
C PHE A 859 -0.76 8.24 -34.02
N GLN A 860 -0.46 7.03 -34.46
CA GLN A 860 0.92 6.58 -34.68
C GLN A 860 1.58 7.28 -35.88
N THR A 861 0.82 7.57 -36.95
CA THR A 861 1.34 8.22 -38.15
C THR A 861 1.44 9.74 -38.06
N LEU A 862 0.85 10.38 -37.05
CA LEU A 862 0.94 11.84 -36.90
C LEU A 862 2.37 12.35 -36.60
N GLU A 863 3.32 11.49 -36.35
CA GLU A 863 4.73 11.84 -36.10
C GLU A 863 5.61 11.88 -37.34
N GLU A 864 5.20 11.26 -38.46
CA GLU A 864 5.89 11.34 -39.71
C GLU A 864 5.44 12.58 -40.52
#